data_d6b2ace1b3ff26b521e0d3a5948374fb
#
_entry.id   d6b2ace1b3ff26b521e0d3a5948374fb
#
_cell.length_a   1.000
_cell.length_b   1.000
_cell.length_c   1.000
_cell.angle_alpha   90.00
_cell.angle_beta   90.00
_cell.angle_gamma   90.00
#
_symmetry.space_group_name_H-M   'P 1'
#
loop_
_entity.id
_entity.type
_entity.pdbx_description
1 polymer ?
#
loop_
_entity_poly.entity_id
_entity_poly.type
_entity_poly.pdbx_seq_one_letter_code
_entity_poly.pdbx_strand_id
1 'polypeptide(L)'
;MRSKQNFDTNWMYYVGEIGPIPKTYAKSGMLAGITNAVDGERFEPFAGAGKMLRALRDILPAGEEVKDDIDAGSMLMGKLPETAKSIKNWKSVHLPHDFRVEIGVTDDAADWSQGYIPNGIAYYRKTFRVPRDVLGKRVVLEFDGVMRNASFWYNGCFIGDHYSGYTGFQFDVTELTKYGAQEGDNVILVRCDTTNGNEGWWYEGGGIYRHTWLTIYENIHVDRWGVFVKPIVTGKDAVLEVEITVCNETSAGTAYSTCTTITDPDGQEIGEKRTAGLLSAYGKNVQKCRLNVTDAQLWDCGNPCLYTAITEVFVEERLVDCYRTTFGIRSIEYTSEGLVLNGVKTPLYGTCFHQDFAGVGAAIPDALQDYKIQRIREIGFNAFRSSHNPATLELLDACDRIGILVMNENRIIETSRHRMEDLEELIKSSRNHPCVFAWSMANEEIFAGSYQALRILDKMLPFARNLDDSRLFLSAEAFLSGEMAAKYGMEIYDVFGMNYAESSLNNNQIHNLSVKYPEMKFLSTESASWYTTRGIYEDNKERGHCSSYGTRYVMMGGEGGPHAGGTARPWQTWRFYQEHPETGGFFIWTGFDYRGETTPLKEYQVSSNFGIMDTCGFPKDDCYYYEARMKDTPLIHIMPHWTWKEEGEKKTVRLYTNCEEAELILNGTSLGRKPLENDWIEYEVPYQAGELAAVGYCGGERAATDVRRTAGKAAAICMKANRQMIQADGADVACVKVSIVDDDGTIVPDADNAVTFDVTGAGALLGLGNGDPGCRENDKASSRHAFSGLLLALIQSDGECGEIIVRATSPGLKACELTINTRK
;
A
#
# COMPACT_ATOMS: atom_id res chain seq x y z
N MET A 1 -28.31 -1.61 15.95
CA MET A 1 -26.89 -1.96 16.06
C MET A 1 -26.16 -1.49 14.81
N ARG A 2 -24.84 -1.25 14.91
CA ARG A 2 -23.97 -0.86 13.79
C ARG A 2 -23.91 -1.96 12.74
N SER A 3 -24.01 -1.57 11.48
CA SER A 3 -23.73 -2.41 10.32
C SER A 3 -22.73 -1.67 9.44
N LYS A 4 -21.56 -2.23 9.22
CA LYS A 4 -20.57 -1.73 8.26
C LYS A 4 -20.49 -2.76 7.12
N GLN A 5 -20.83 -2.34 5.92
CA GLN A 5 -20.91 -3.19 4.75
C GLN A 5 -19.89 -2.73 3.72
N ASN A 6 -19.14 -3.67 3.13
CA ASN A 6 -18.32 -3.36 1.99
C ASN A 6 -19.18 -2.80 0.85
N PHE A 7 -18.72 -1.72 0.26
CA PHE A 7 -19.48 -0.97 -0.73
C PHE A 7 -18.79 -0.93 -2.10
N ASP A 8 -17.78 -1.75 -2.31
CA ASP A 8 -16.88 -1.71 -3.46
C ASP A 8 -17.47 -2.26 -4.76
N THR A 9 -18.50 -3.11 -4.68
CA THR A 9 -19.07 -3.77 -5.86
C THR A 9 -20.00 -2.86 -6.66
N ASN A 10 -20.14 -3.14 -7.97
CA ASN A 10 -21.15 -2.51 -8.84
C ASN A 10 -21.05 -0.98 -8.94
N TRP A 11 -19.87 -0.46 -9.05
CA TRP A 11 -19.62 0.91 -9.47
C TRP A 11 -19.57 1.01 -10.99
N MET A 12 -19.87 2.19 -11.48
CA MET A 12 -19.65 2.60 -12.86
C MET A 12 -18.60 3.71 -12.87
N TYR A 13 -17.70 3.73 -13.84
CA TYR A 13 -16.75 4.81 -14.00
C TYR A 13 -16.68 5.31 -15.46
N TYR A 14 -16.23 6.54 -15.61
CA TYR A 14 -16.02 7.21 -16.88
C TYR A 14 -14.76 8.07 -16.79
N VAL A 15 -13.86 7.97 -17.76
CA VAL A 15 -12.65 8.77 -17.86
C VAL A 15 -12.91 9.94 -18.81
N GLY A 16 -12.62 11.14 -18.32
CA GLY A 16 -12.82 12.40 -19.04
C GLY A 16 -13.74 13.36 -18.29
N GLU A 17 -13.85 14.59 -18.78
CA GLU A 17 -14.71 15.61 -18.17
C GLU A 17 -16.14 15.51 -18.74
N ILE A 18 -17.14 15.46 -17.87
CA ILE A 18 -18.56 15.41 -18.26
C ILE A 18 -19.25 16.78 -18.20
N GLY A 19 -18.48 17.82 -17.91
CA GLY A 19 -18.94 19.18 -17.79
C GLY A 19 -19.08 19.65 -16.34
N PRO A 20 -19.30 20.96 -16.13
CA PRO A 20 -19.35 21.52 -14.80
C PRO A 20 -20.57 21.03 -14.02
N ILE A 21 -20.34 20.36 -12.90
CA ILE A 21 -21.38 20.00 -11.93
C ILE A 21 -21.33 20.99 -10.78
N PRO A 22 -22.43 21.75 -10.51
CA PRO A 22 -22.40 22.78 -9.49
C PRO A 22 -22.17 22.22 -8.09
N LYS A 23 -21.36 22.96 -7.31
CA LYS A 23 -21.12 22.70 -5.89
C LYS A 23 -22.03 23.53 -4.96
N THR A 24 -22.85 24.41 -5.52
CA THR A 24 -23.74 25.30 -4.77
C THR A 24 -25.15 25.31 -5.33
N TYR A 25 -26.14 25.59 -4.47
CA TYR A 25 -27.50 25.84 -4.89
C TYR A 25 -27.69 27.32 -5.24
N ALA A 26 -28.33 27.60 -6.40
CA ALA A 26 -28.84 28.91 -6.59
C ALA A 26 -30.16 29.10 -5.81
N LYS A 27 -30.27 30.15 -5.03
CA LYS A 27 -31.50 30.48 -4.28
C LYS A 27 -32.72 30.67 -5.16
N SER A 28 -32.52 31.02 -6.43
CA SER A 28 -33.57 31.19 -7.42
C SER A 28 -34.18 29.88 -7.93
N GLY A 29 -33.74 28.73 -7.50
CA GLY A 29 -34.35 27.43 -7.77
C GLY A 29 -34.37 26.97 -9.24
N MET A 30 -34.36 27.88 -10.17
CA MET A 30 -34.60 27.59 -11.60
C MET A 30 -33.37 27.59 -12.48
N LEU A 31 -32.21 28.02 -12.00
CA LEU A 31 -31.03 28.20 -12.84
C LEU A 31 -29.80 27.47 -12.33
N ALA A 32 -29.95 26.64 -11.39
CA ALA A 32 -28.86 26.16 -10.64
C ALA A 32 -28.45 24.73 -11.00
N GLY A 33 -28.07 24.40 -12.14
CA GLY A 33 -27.23 23.32 -12.58
C GLY A 33 -27.73 21.87 -12.38
N ILE A 34 -27.02 21.06 -12.93
CA ILE A 34 -27.27 19.62 -13.07
C ILE A 34 -26.64 18.89 -11.92
N THR A 35 -27.40 18.07 -11.27
CA THR A 35 -27.00 17.48 -10.01
C THR A 35 -26.89 15.97 -10.05
N ASN A 36 -27.40 15.28 -11.05
CA ASN A 36 -27.46 13.84 -10.95
C ASN A 36 -27.55 13.13 -12.30
N ALA A 37 -26.70 12.14 -12.53
CA ALA A 37 -26.87 11.18 -13.59
C ALA A 37 -27.67 9.99 -13.03
N VAL A 38 -28.98 9.99 -13.18
CA VAL A 38 -29.86 9.00 -12.55
C VAL A 38 -29.79 7.66 -13.25
N ASP A 39 -29.69 7.66 -14.54
CA ASP A 39 -29.73 6.47 -15.39
C ASP A 39 -28.52 6.33 -16.33
N GLY A 40 -27.50 7.15 -16.14
CA GLY A 40 -26.30 7.19 -16.98
C GLY A 40 -26.49 7.92 -18.30
N GLU A 41 -27.69 8.33 -18.63
CA GLU A 41 -28.03 9.02 -19.86
C GLU A 41 -28.56 10.44 -19.65
N ARG A 42 -28.99 10.78 -18.42
CA ARG A 42 -29.59 12.09 -18.10
C ARG A 42 -29.01 12.64 -16.80
N PHE A 43 -28.86 13.94 -16.77
CA PHE A 43 -28.61 14.69 -15.55
C PHE A 43 -29.93 15.25 -15.03
N GLU A 44 -30.27 14.99 -13.76
CA GLU A 44 -31.37 15.70 -13.12
C GLU A 44 -30.99 17.17 -12.91
N PRO A 45 -31.85 18.10 -13.27
CA PRO A 45 -31.66 19.46 -12.88
C PRO A 45 -31.68 19.55 -11.37
N PHE A 46 -30.88 20.41 -10.83
CA PHE A 46 -30.77 20.83 -9.45
C PHE A 46 -31.50 20.09 -8.41
N ALA A 47 -30.91 19.88 -7.26
CA ALA A 47 -31.58 19.40 -6.07
C ALA A 47 -32.87 20.19 -5.72
N GLY A 48 -32.88 21.50 -5.99
CA GLY A 48 -34.07 22.33 -5.84
C GLY A 48 -35.20 22.02 -6.84
N ALA A 49 -34.88 21.93 -8.12
CA ALA A 49 -35.82 21.62 -9.18
C ALA A 49 -36.23 20.13 -9.13
N GLY A 50 -35.34 19.22 -8.81
CA GLY A 50 -35.70 17.81 -8.62
C GLY A 50 -36.61 17.57 -7.43
N LYS A 51 -36.45 18.31 -6.34
CA LYS A 51 -37.44 18.27 -5.22
C LYS A 51 -38.79 18.83 -5.63
N MET A 52 -38.78 19.91 -6.42
CA MET A 52 -40.02 20.49 -6.92
C MET A 52 -40.73 19.59 -7.93
N LEU A 53 -40.00 18.95 -8.84
CA LEU A 53 -40.54 17.96 -9.78
C LEU A 53 -41.07 16.72 -9.06
N ARG A 54 -40.42 16.26 -7.99
CA ARG A 54 -40.92 15.16 -7.15
C ARG A 54 -42.16 15.57 -6.38
N ALA A 55 -42.18 16.73 -5.76
CA ALA A 55 -43.38 17.24 -5.08
C ALA A 55 -44.56 17.42 -6.04
N LEU A 56 -44.29 17.77 -7.30
CA LEU A 56 -45.32 17.85 -8.37
C LEU A 56 -45.82 16.45 -8.76
N ARG A 57 -44.94 15.44 -8.83
CA ARG A 57 -45.33 14.04 -9.06
C ARG A 57 -46.23 13.50 -7.94
N ASP A 58 -45.94 13.88 -6.69
CA ASP A 58 -46.71 13.46 -5.51
C ASP A 58 -48.08 14.14 -5.42
N ILE A 59 -48.31 15.24 -6.14
CA ILE A 59 -49.53 16.02 -6.19
C ILE A 59 -50.43 15.65 -7.40
N LEU A 60 -49.84 14.99 -8.43
CA LEU A 60 -50.60 14.58 -9.60
C LEU A 60 -51.49 13.38 -9.31
N PRO A 61 -52.74 13.32 -9.85
CA PRO A 61 -53.58 12.16 -9.70
C PRO A 61 -52.93 10.88 -10.23
N ALA A 62 -53.10 9.79 -9.49
CA ALA A 62 -52.56 8.49 -9.89
C ALA A 62 -53.11 8.10 -11.27
N GLY A 63 -52.21 8.06 -12.29
CA GLY A 63 -52.55 7.70 -13.67
C GLY A 63 -52.22 8.75 -14.73
N GLU A 64 -51.84 9.95 -14.36
CA GLU A 64 -51.23 10.89 -15.30
C GLU A 64 -49.73 10.68 -15.31
N GLU A 65 -49.21 10.05 -16.37
CA GLU A 65 -47.79 10.11 -16.68
C GLU A 65 -47.42 11.58 -16.89
N VAL A 66 -46.55 12.11 -16.04
CA VAL A 66 -45.77 13.29 -16.38
C VAL A 66 -45.02 12.89 -17.64
N LYS A 67 -45.48 13.37 -18.80
CA LYS A 67 -44.77 13.18 -20.05
C LYS A 67 -43.33 13.63 -19.79
N ASP A 68 -42.37 12.74 -20.03
CA ASP A 68 -40.94 13.06 -19.96
C ASP A 68 -40.51 14.17 -20.96
N ASP A 69 -41.45 14.72 -21.70
CA ASP A 69 -41.36 15.85 -22.62
C ASP A 69 -41.36 17.21 -21.94
N ILE A 70 -41.38 17.32 -20.64
CA ILE A 70 -41.03 18.59 -20.03
C ILE A 70 -39.48 18.70 -20.12
N ASP A 71 -39.05 19.07 -21.29
CA ASP A 71 -37.73 19.60 -21.61
C ASP A 71 -37.53 20.99 -20.92
N ALA A 72 -38.14 21.15 -19.76
CA ALA A 72 -38.00 22.33 -18.92
C ALA A 72 -36.57 22.50 -18.44
N GLY A 73 -35.83 21.41 -18.31
CA GLY A 73 -34.41 21.44 -18.07
C GLY A 73 -33.62 22.01 -19.25
N SER A 74 -33.94 21.60 -20.48
CA SER A 74 -33.25 22.09 -21.68
C SER A 74 -33.67 23.52 -22.06
N MET A 75 -34.92 23.94 -21.77
CA MET A 75 -35.37 25.32 -21.99
C MET A 75 -34.72 26.30 -21.01
N LEU A 76 -34.47 25.92 -19.77
CA LEU A 76 -33.92 26.79 -18.72
C LEU A 76 -32.43 26.73 -18.57
N MET A 77 -31.79 25.65 -19.04
CA MET A 77 -30.38 25.36 -18.77
C MET A 77 -29.46 25.46 -19.99
N GLY A 78 -29.99 25.78 -21.14
CA GLY A 78 -29.24 25.65 -22.39
C GLY A 78 -29.03 24.19 -22.78
N LYS A 79 -28.48 23.96 -23.96
CA LYS A 79 -28.13 22.59 -24.41
C LYS A 79 -27.10 22.00 -23.47
N LEU A 80 -27.36 20.78 -22.97
CA LEU A 80 -26.36 19.97 -22.31
C LEU A 80 -25.08 19.98 -23.15
N PRO A 81 -23.90 20.10 -22.54
CA PRO A 81 -22.65 19.96 -23.26
C PRO A 81 -22.65 18.66 -24.11
N GLU A 82 -22.07 18.72 -25.31
CA GLU A 82 -22.01 17.52 -26.16
C GLU A 82 -21.33 16.33 -25.49
N THR A 83 -20.47 16.62 -24.53
CA THR A 83 -19.85 15.63 -23.61
C THR A 83 -20.88 14.85 -22.79
N ALA A 84 -22.03 15.41 -22.46
CA ALA A 84 -23.11 14.68 -21.81
C ALA A 84 -23.73 13.58 -22.71
N LYS A 85 -23.57 13.69 -24.03
CA LYS A 85 -23.99 12.66 -24.98
C LYS A 85 -23.06 11.44 -24.97
N SER A 86 -21.85 11.55 -24.43
CA SER A 86 -20.86 10.46 -24.31
C SER A 86 -21.05 9.59 -23.06
N ILE A 87 -22.00 9.90 -22.20
CA ILE A 87 -22.34 9.15 -20.99
C ILE A 87 -22.76 7.69 -21.30
N LYS A 88 -23.04 7.36 -22.55
CA LYS A 88 -23.25 5.97 -23.00
C LYS A 88 -22.06 5.02 -22.79
N ASN A 89 -20.90 5.53 -22.42
CA ASN A 89 -19.65 4.76 -22.32
C ASN A 89 -19.18 4.54 -20.86
N TRP A 90 -20.09 4.59 -19.91
CA TRP A 90 -19.76 4.15 -18.55
C TRP A 90 -19.40 2.68 -18.53
N LYS A 91 -18.28 2.35 -17.87
CA LYS A 91 -17.82 0.98 -17.68
C LYS A 91 -18.14 0.54 -16.25
N SER A 92 -18.50 -0.73 -16.09
CA SER A 92 -18.66 -1.36 -14.77
C SER A 92 -17.30 -1.62 -14.15
N VAL A 93 -17.19 -1.45 -12.82
CA VAL A 93 -15.96 -1.70 -12.07
C VAL A 93 -16.28 -2.12 -10.63
N HIS A 94 -15.38 -2.90 -10.06
CA HIS A 94 -15.27 -3.15 -8.63
C HIS A 94 -14.09 -2.35 -8.07
N LEU A 95 -14.22 -1.83 -6.86
CA LEU A 95 -13.15 -1.14 -6.15
C LEU A 95 -12.30 -2.15 -5.36
N PRO A 96 -11.06 -1.83 -5.08
CA PRO A 96 -10.26 -0.64 -5.45
C PRO A 96 -10.01 -0.54 -6.95
N HIS A 97 -9.99 0.70 -7.49
CA HIS A 97 -9.79 0.93 -8.91
C HIS A 97 -8.91 2.15 -9.19
N ASP A 98 -7.94 1.98 -10.07
CA ASP A 98 -7.03 3.01 -10.57
C ASP A 98 -7.28 3.25 -12.05
N PHE A 99 -7.96 4.35 -12.39
CA PHE A 99 -8.29 4.64 -13.79
C PHE A 99 -7.06 5.02 -14.63
N ARG A 100 -5.98 5.51 -14.00
CA ARG A 100 -4.78 5.95 -14.72
C ARG A 100 -4.00 4.76 -15.28
N VAL A 101 -3.89 3.67 -14.53
CA VAL A 101 -3.21 2.46 -15.02
C VAL A 101 -3.91 1.85 -16.23
N GLU A 102 -5.22 2.07 -16.38
CA GLU A 102 -5.97 1.64 -17.59
C GLU A 102 -5.67 2.49 -18.81
N ILE A 103 -5.39 3.79 -18.62
CA ILE A 103 -4.93 4.66 -19.73
C ILE A 103 -3.59 4.13 -20.24
N GLY A 104 -2.72 3.71 -19.31
CA GLY A 104 -1.40 3.18 -19.61
C GLY A 104 -0.37 4.27 -19.93
N VAL A 105 0.83 3.82 -20.28
CA VAL A 105 1.97 4.68 -20.64
C VAL A 105 1.73 5.34 -21.98
N THR A 106 1.99 6.64 -22.07
CA THR A 106 1.87 7.41 -23.32
C THR A 106 3.15 8.21 -23.61
N ASP A 107 3.48 8.35 -24.91
CA ASP A 107 4.67 9.13 -25.30
C ASP A 107 4.47 10.65 -25.11
N ASP A 108 3.22 11.08 -25.06
CA ASP A 108 2.86 12.48 -24.81
C ASP A 108 2.99 12.89 -23.34
N ALA A 109 3.03 11.94 -22.42
CA ALA A 109 3.21 12.19 -20.99
C ALA A 109 4.68 12.50 -20.72
N ALA A 110 5.00 13.76 -20.48
CA ALA A 110 6.36 14.21 -20.16
C ALA A 110 6.78 13.91 -18.72
N ASP A 111 5.89 13.37 -17.88
CA ASP A 111 6.10 13.21 -16.46
C ASP A 111 6.75 11.86 -16.11
N TRP A 112 8.07 11.87 -16.09
CA TRP A 112 8.87 10.72 -15.69
C TRP A 112 8.64 10.30 -14.23
N SER A 113 8.23 11.24 -13.36
CA SER A 113 7.95 10.95 -11.96
C SER A 113 6.74 10.03 -11.82
N GLN A 114 5.82 10.05 -12.77
CA GLN A 114 4.62 9.22 -12.81
C GLN A 114 4.75 8.01 -13.77
N GLY A 115 5.96 7.69 -14.23
CA GLY A 115 6.20 6.58 -15.15
C GLY A 115 5.51 6.77 -16.51
N TYR A 116 5.39 8.03 -16.97
CA TYR A 116 4.76 8.39 -18.24
C TYR A 116 3.28 7.99 -18.35
N ILE A 117 2.60 7.79 -17.23
CA ILE A 117 1.15 7.67 -17.19
C ILE A 117 0.52 9.05 -16.99
N PRO A 118 -0.35 9.52 -17.90
CA PRO A 118 -0.91 10.86 -17.84
C PRO A 118 -1.84 11.05 -16.64
N ASN A 119 -1.88 12.27 -16.13
CA ASN A 119 -2.94 12.71 -15.24
C ASN A 119 -4.26 12.82 -15.98
N GLY A 120 -5.38 12.78 -15.26
CA GLY A 120 -6.70 12.84 -15.87
C GLY A 120 -7.81 13.10 -14.87
N ILE A 121 -9.02 13.09 -15.38
CA ILE A 121 -10.26 13.22 -14.60
C ILE A 121 -11.07 11.95 -14.83
N ALA A 122 -11.61 11.42 -13.74
CA ALA A 122 -12.57 10.32 -13.80
C ALA A 122 -13.77 10.59 -12.91
N TYR A 123 -14.90 10.06 -13.33
CA TYR A 123 -16.12 10.04 -12.54
C TYR A 123 -16.45 8.62 -12.16
N TYR A 124 -16.91 8.45 -10.93
CA TYR A 124 -17.44 7.19 -10.41
C TYR A 124 -18.87 7.41 -9.97
N ARG A 125 -19.71 6.42 -10.25
CA ARG A 125 -21.13 6.48 -9.92
C ARG A 125 -21.60 5.13 -9.39
N LYS A 126 -22.41 5.17 -8.33
CA LYS A 126 -23.10 3.98 -7.83
C LYS A 126 -24.54 4.30 -7.49
N THR A 127 -25.44 3.39 -7.87
CA THR A 127 -26.86 3.43 -7.52
C THR A 127 -27.16 2.30 -6.54
N PHE A 128 -27.84 2.60 -5.46
CA PHE A 128 -28.12 1.61 -4.41
C PHE A 128 -29.38 1.95 -3.61
N ARG A 129 -29.89 0.99 -2.86
CA ARG A 129 -31.06 1.15 -2.00
C ARG A 129 -30.69 1.08 -0.53
N VAL A 130 -31.29 1.97 0.26
CA VAL A 130 -31.23 1.93 1.71
C VAL A 130 -32.60 1.42 2.22
N PRO A 131 -32.64 0.35 3.02
CA PRO A 131 -33.89 -0.22 3.51
C PRO A 131 -34.69 0.77 4.36
N ARG A 132 -36.03 0.64 4.37
CA ARG A 132 -36.90 1.54 5.14
C ARG A 132 -36.81 1.33 6.65
N ASP A 133 -36.47 0.15 7.10
CA ASP A 133 -36.34 -0.23 8.52
C ASP A 133 -35.17 0.44 9.23
N VAL A 134 -34.26 1.06 8.47
CA VAL A 134 -33.16 1.87 9.02
C VAL A 134 -33.48 3.38 9.07
N LEU A 135 -34.70 3.77 8.70
CA LEU A 135 -35.15 5.16 8.84
C LEU A 135 -35.06 5.61 10.32
N GLY A 136 -34.42 6.73 10.55
CA GLY A 136 -34.15 7.25 11.91
C GLY A 136 -32.78 6.90 12.47
N LYS A 137 -32.02 6.05 11.77
CA LYS A 137 -30.59 5.79 12.05
C LYS A 137 -29.71 6.70 11.20
N ARG A 138 -28.40 6.74 11.54
CA ARG A 138 -27.42 7.44 10.73
C ARG A 138 -26.99 6.55 9.56
N VAL A 139 -26.87 7.15 8.38
CA VAL A 139 -26.39 6.52 7.15
C VAL A 139 -25.14 7.25 6.71
N VAL A 140 -24.01 6.56 6.70
CA VAL A 140 -22.70 7.14 6.45
C VAL A 140 -22.02 6.40 5.31
N LEU A 141 -21.44 7.16 4.38
CA LEU A 141 -20.56 6.67 3.34
C LEU A 141 -19.11 6.95 3.77
N GLU A 142 -18.29 5.90 3.89
CA GLU A 142 -16.88 5.99 4.23
C GLU A 142 -16.05 5.65 2.99
N PHE A 143 -14.92 6.36 2.83
CA PHE A 143 -13.91 6.16 1.79
C PHE A 143 -12.56 6.07 2.47
N ASP A 144 -11.82 5.00 2.25
CA ASP A 144 -10.49 4.82 2.85
C ASP A 144 -9.39 5.53 2.07
N GLY A 145 -9.69 5.96 0.82
CA GLY A 145 -8.82 6.82 0.02
C GLY A 145 -9.35 7.02 -1.40
N VAL A 146 -9.32 8.27 -1.86
CA VAL A 146 -9.72 8.67 -3.23
C VAL A 146 -8.65 9.58 -3.81
N MET A 147 -7.90 9.12 -4.79
CA MET A 147 -6.82 9.86 -5.45
C MET A 147 -7.39 10.62 -6.65
N ARG A 148 -7.38 11.92 -6.63
CA ARG A 148 -7.23 12.92 -5.58
C ARG A 148 -8.09 14.14 -5.95
N ASN A 149 -8.09 15.19 -5.13
CA ASN A 149 -8.92 16.37 -5.34
C ASN A 149 -10.36 16.01 -5.68
N ALA A 150 -10.93 15.11 -4.85
CA ALA A 150 -12.21 14.50 -5.13
C ALA A 150 -13.38 15.36 -4.69
N SER A 151 -14.45 15.36 -5.49
CA SER A 151 -15.72 16.06 -5.23
C SER A 151 -16.87 15.07 -5.23
N PHE A 152 -17.83 15.24 -4.32
CA PHE A 152 -18.86 14.26 -4.04
C PHE A 152 -20.25 14.87 -4.11
N TRP A 153 -21.18 14.16 -4.78
CA TRP A 153 -22.60 14.52 -4.84
C TRP A 153 -23.43 13.29 -4.50
N TYR A 154 -24.40 13.49 -3.61
CA TYR A 154 -25.33 12.47 -3.18
C TYR A 154 -26.76 12.88 -3.45
N ASN A 155 -27.50 12.07 -4.22
CA ASN A 155 -28.87 12.37 -4.65
C ASN A 155 -29.00 13.78 -5.26
N GLY A 156 -27.99 14.21 -5.98
CA GLY A 156 -27.92 15.51 -6.63
C GLY A 156 -27.50 16.67 -5.72
N CYS A 157 -27.18 16.41 -4.46
CA CYS A 157 -26.65 17.40 -3.53
C CYS A 157 -25.14 17.28 -3.45
N PHE A 158 -24.41 18.40 -3.62
CA PHE A 158 -23.01 18.43 -3.27
C PHE A 158 -22.84 18.23 -1.77
N ILE A 159 -22.02 17.25 -1.37
CA ILE A 159 -21.79 16.89 0.03
C ILE A 159 -20.39 17.20 0.54
N GLY A 160 -19.44 17.47 -0.33
CA GLY A 160 -18.11 17.91 0.06
C GLY A 160 -17.01 17.61 -0.94
N ASP A 161 -15.82 18.11 -0.63
CA ASP A 161 -14.55 17.82 -1.29
C ASP A 161 -13.60 17.09 -0.33
N HIS A 162 -12.71 16.30 -0.87
CA HIS A 162 -11.55 15.75 -0.16
C HIS A 162 -10.30 15.89 -1.04
N TYR A 163 -9.23 16.47 -0.48
CA TYR A 163 -8.05 16.83 -1.27
C TYR A 163 -6.97 15.76 -1.28
N SER A 164 -6.73 15.14 -0.11
CA SER A 164 -5.73 14.08 0.02
C SER A 164 -6.17 12.81 -0.71
N GLY A 165 -5.21 12.14 -1.34
CA GLY A 165 -5.46 10.79 -1.84
C GLY A 165 -5.21 9.71 -0.79
N TYR A 166 -4.49 10.01 0.28
CA TYR A 166 -3.86 9.00 1.15
C TYR A 166 -4.58 8.74 2.46
N THR A 167 -5.57 9.54 2.80
CA THR A 167 -6.31 9.44 4.07
C THR A 167 -7.77 9.12 3.85
N GLY A 168 -8.37 8.41 4.81
CA GLY A 168 -9.78 8.08 4.80
C GLY A 168 -10.65 9.23 5.33
N PHE A 169 -11.91 9.24 4.93
CA PHE A 169 -12.91 10.22 5.35
C PHE A 169 -14.32 9.63 5.26
N GLN A 170 -15.30 10.38 5.74
CA GLN A 170 -16.69 9.95 5.69
C GLN A 170 -17.66 11.11 5.45
N PHE A 171 -18.82 10.79 4.90
CA PHE A 171 -19.97 11.69 4.78
C PHE A 171 -21.19 11.10 5.46
N ASP A 172 -21.77 11.81 6.39
CA ASP A 172 -23.12 11.52 6.88
C ASP A 172 -24.14 12.02 5.86
N VAL A 173 -24.87 11.09 5.27
CA VAL A 173 -25.85 11.35 4.21
C VAL A 173 -27.29 11.11 4.64
N THR A 174 -27.53 10.94 5.94
CA THR A 174 -28.78 10.52 6.53
C THR A 174 -29.98 11.33 6.02
N GLU A 175 -29.90 12.66 6.10
CA GLU A 175 -31.01 13.55 5.75
C GLU A 175 -31.24 13.66 4.23
N LEU A 176 -30.29 13.23 3.43
CA LEU A 176 -30.38 13.21 1.97
C LEU A 176 -30.77 11.84 1.43
N THR A 177 -30.82 10.83 2.30
CA THR A 177 -31.08 9.43 1.92
C THR A 177 -32.55 9.21 1.62
N LYS A 178 -32.81 8.46 0.55
CA LYS A 178 -34.11 7.90 0.18
C LYS A 178 -34.26 6.52 0.80
N TYR A 179 -35.33 6.26 1.46
CA TYR A 179 -35.56 5.02 2.21
C TYR A 179 -36.63 4.14 1.55
N GLY A 180 -36.25 2.91 1.26
CA GLY A 180 -37.17 1.92 0.66
C GLY A 180 -37.47 2.16 -0.82
N ALA A 181 -38.21 1.22 -1.41
CA ALA A 181 -38.49 1.23 -2.85
C ALA A 181 -39.42 2.40 -3.29
N GLN A 182 -40.25 2.91 -2.38
CA GLN A 182 -41.20 4.01 -2.71
C GLN A 182 -40.50 5.35 -2.92
N GLU A 183 -39.40 5.61 -2.25
CA GLU A 183 -38.61 6.84 -2.41
C GLU A 183 -37.55 6.72 -3.51
N GLY A 184 -37.34 5.52 -4.01
CA GLY A 184 -36.42 5.22 -5.12
C GLY A 184 -34.99 4.96 -4.69
N ASP A 185 -34.14 4.88 -5.68
CA ASP A 185 -32.71 4.58 -5.48
C ASP A 185 -31.91 5.81 -5.03
N ASN A 186 -30.87 5.58 -4.27
CA ASN A 186 -29.87 6.59 -3.95
C ASN A 186 -28.74 6.53 -4.99
N VAL A 187 -28.15 7.68 -5.28
CA VAL A 187 -27.04 7.80 -6.23
C VAL A 187 -25.94 8.60 -5.58
N ILE A 188 -24.74 8.04 -5.57
CA ILE A 188 -23.50 8.75 -5.27
C ILE A 188 -22.73 8.96 -6.57
N LEU A 189 -22.23 10.18 -6.78
CA LEU A 189 -21.33 10.56 -7.86
C LEU A 189 -20.06 11.13 -7.25
N VAL A 190 -18.91 10.65 -7.72
CA VAL A 190 -17.58 11.08 -7.29
C VAL A 190 -16.80 11.54 -8.49
N ARG A 191 -16.20 12.73 -8.45
CA ARG A 191 -15.24 13.23 -9.43
C ARG A 191 -13.85 13.17 -8.81
N CYS A 192 -12.92 12.50 -9.48
CA CYS A 192 -11.51 12.45 -9.12
C CYS A 192 -10.72 13.27 -10.14
N ASP A 193 -9.83 14.14 -9.68
CA ASP A 193 -9.05 15.03 -10.54
C ASP A 193 -7.56 14.99 -10.16
N THR A 194 -6.74 14.35 -10.98
CA THR A 194 -5.29 14.30 -10.80
C THR A 194 -4.55 15.33 -11.64
N THR A 195 -5.26 16.24 -12.36
CA THR A 195 -4.65 17.22 -13.28
C THR A 195 -3.98 18.40 -12.59
N ASN A 196 -4.24 18.59 -11.29
CA ASN A 196 -3.70 19.72 -10.52
C ASN A 196 -2.25 19.52 -10.02
N GLY A 197 -1.52 18.57 -10.61
CA GLY A 197 -0.14 18.24 -10.27
C GLY A 197 -0.01 17.10 -9.29
N ASN A 198 1.19 16.59 -9.14
CA ASN A 198 1.54 15.48 -8.26
C ASN A 198 2.18 16.00 -6.96
N GLU A 199 2.03 15.27 -5.86
CA GLU A 199 2.68 15.59 -4.58
C GLU A 199 4.03 14.90 -4.45
N GLY A 200 4.25 13.83 -5.20
CA GLY A 200 5.45 13.03 -5.15
C GLY A 200 6.08 12.77 -6.51
N TRP A 201 7.27 12.20 -6.48
CA TRP A 201 8.03 11.80 -7.66
C TRP A 201 7.91 10.31 -7.98
N TRP A 202 6.83 9.67 -7.51
CA TRP A 202 6.43 8.30 -7.77
C TRP A 202 5.02 8.27 -8.36
N TYR A 203 4.60 7.13 -8.89
CA TYR A 203 3.25 6.95 -9.40
C TYR A 203 2.23 6.97 -8.27
N GLU A 204 1.38 7.98 -8.27
CA GLU A 204 0.39 8.17 -7.21
C GLU A 204 -0.93 7.44 -7.47
N GLY A 205 -1.20 7.07 -8.73
CA GLY A 205 -2.47 6.49 -9.13
C GLY A 205 -3.58 7.53 -9.35
N GLY A 206 -4.82 7.06 -9.46
CA GLY A 206 -5.99 7.92 -9.64
C GLY A 206 -7.31 7.16 -9.51
N GLY A 207 -8.29 7.75 -8.81
CA GLY A 207 -9.62 7.17 -8.64
C GLY A 207 -9.94 6.72 -7.23
N ILE A 208 -10.99 5.94 -7.07
CA ILE A 208 -11.34 5.31 -5.78
C ILE A 208 -10.47 4.06 -5.64
N TYR A 209 -9.26 4.24 -5.16
CA TYR A 209 -8.22 3.23 -5.18
C TYR A 209 -8.04 2.46 -3.86
N ARG A 210 -8.86 2.79 -2.85
CA ARG A 210 -9.02 2.08 -1.57
C ARG A 210 -10.48 1.71 -1.38
N HIS A 211 -10.79 1.02 -0.29
CA HIS A 211 -12.14 0.55 -0.01
C HIS A 211 -13.15 1.66 0.24
N THR A 212 -14.41 1.28 0.03
CA THR A 212 -15.59 2.09 0.37
C THR A 212 -16.55 1.28 1.24
N TRP A 213 -17.26 1.98 2.13
CA TRP A 213 -18.16 1.35 3.09
C TRP A 213 -19.49 2.11 3.19
N LEU A 214 -20.55 1.35 3.35
CA LEU A 214 -21.85 1.87 3.80
C LEU A 214 -22.04 1.46 5.26
N THR A 215 -21.98 2.45 6.16
CA THR A 215 -22.13 2.22 7.59
C THR A 215 -23.46 2.79 8.08
N ILE A 216 -24.22 1.98 8.83
CA ILE A 216 -25.49 2.36 9.42
C ILE A 216 -25.41 2.11 10.91
N TYR A 217 -25.75 3.11 11.73
CA TYR A 217 -25.74 3.01 13.19
C TYR A 217 -26.82 3.90 13.86
N GLU A 218 -27.06 3.69 15.15
CA GLU A 218 -28.01 4.49 15.93
C GLU A 218 -27.46 5.91 16.19
N ASN A 219 -28.34 6.84 16.54
CA ASN A 219 -27.93 8.23 16.82
C ASN A 219 -27.01 8.37 18.04
N ILE A 220 -27.00 7.39 18.96
CA ILE A 220 -26.01 7.27 20.03
C ILE A 220 -25.07 6.12 19.64
N HIS A 221 -23.80 6.41 19.44
CA HIS A 221 -22.87 5.45 18.91
C HIS A 221 -21.42 5.79 19.28
N VAL A 222 -20.51 4.83 19.14
CA VAL A 222 -19.07 5.04 19.20
C VAL A 222 -18.63 5.85 17.97
N ASP A 223 -17.85 6.91 18.19
CA ASP A 223 -17.28 7.75 17.13
C ASP A 223 -16.42 6.92 16.15
N ARG A 224 -16.18 7.44 14.96
CA ARG A 224 -15.21 6.84 14.04
C ARG A 224 -13.83 6.84 14.68
N TRP A 225 -13.15 5.69 14.71
CA TRP A 225 -11.91 5.47 15.46
C TRP A 225 -11.99 5.85 16.95
N GLY A 226 -13.20 5.79 17.54
CA GLY A 226 -13.50 6.28 18.87
C GLY A 226 -13.08 5.35 20.00
N VAL A 227 -12.51 4.16 19.74
CA VAL A 227 -11.92 3.28 20.75
C VAL A 227 -10.41 3.27 20.57
N PHE A 228 -9.70 3.62 21.62
CA PHE A 228 -8.24 3.52 21.68
C PHE A 228 -7.84 2.66 22.87
N VAL A 229 -7.09 1.59 22.63
CA VAL A 229 -6.55 0.69 23.65
C VAL A 229 -5.06 0.91 23.75
N LYS A 230 -4.62 1.43 24.91
CA LYS A 230 -3.20 1.69 25.21
C LYS A 230 -2.70 0.69 26.24
N PRO A 231 -1.89 -0.32 25.83
CA PRO A 231 -1.28 -1.26 26.78
C PRO A 231 -0.14 -0.61 27.56
N ILE A 232 -0.09 -0.86 28.86
CA ILE A 232 1.04 -0.54 29.74
C ILE A 232 1.55 -1.87 30.30
N VAL A 233 2.69 -2.32 29.81
CA VAL A 233 3.26 -3.64 30.12
C VAL A 233 4.20 -3.54 31.31
N THR A 234 4.07 -4.48 32.27
CA THR A 234 4.98 -4.62 33.42
C THR A 234 5.31 -6.10 33.59
N GLY A 235 6.48 -6.48 33.11
CA GLY A 235 6.86 -7.90 33.05
C GLY A 235 5.96 -8.67 32.12
N LYS A 236 5.20 -9.64 32.67
CA LYS A 236 4.21 -10.44 31.90
C LYS A 236 2.78 -9.91 32.03
N ASP A 237 2.56 -8.93 32.89
CA ASP A 237 1.24 -8.37 33.10
C ASP A 237 1.08 -7.05 32.30
N ALA A 238 -0.17 -6.71 31.98
CA ALA A 238 -0.49 -5.48 31.31
C ALA A 238 -1.70 -4.79 31.95
N VAL A 239 -1.69 -3.46 31.93
CA VAL A 239 -2.86 -2.64 32.17
C VAL A 239 -3.28 -2.03 30.84
N LEU A 240 -4.51 -2.29 30.44
CA LEU A 240 -5.10 -1.68 29.25
C LEU A 240 -5.81 -0.40 29.66
N GLU A 241 -5.30 0.76 29.24
CA GLU A 241 -6.05 2.01 29.29
C GLU A 241 -6.91 2.10 28.04
N VAL A 242 -8.22 2.08 28.23
CA VAL A 242 -9.19 2.14 27.11
C VAL A 242 -9.88 3.49 27.14
N GLU A 243 -9.77 4.22 26.05
CA GLU A 243 -10.48 5.46 25.78
C GLU A 243 -11.61 5.20 24.80
N ILE A 244 -12.83 5.65 25.14
CA ILE A 244 -14.03 5.44 24.35
C ILE A 244 -14.70 6.78 24.11
N THR A 245 -14.81 7.20 22.88
CA THR A 245 -15.55 8.39 22.45
C THR A 245 -16.92 7.98 21.96
N VAL A 246 -17.97 8.45 22.63
CA VAL A 246 -19.39 8.21 22.27
C VAL A 246 -20.01 9.51 21.80
N CYS A 247 -20.76 9.45 20.69
CA CYS A 247 -21.46 10.56 20.04
C CYS A 247 -22.96 10.50 20.28
N ASN A 248 -23.60 11.67 20.32
CA ASN A 248 -25.03 11.86 20.33
C ASN A 248 -25.44 12.78 19.17
N GLU A 249 -26.17 12.25 18.20
CA GLU A 249 -26.68 12.97 17.03
C GLU A 249 -28.14 13.41 17.23
N THR A 250 -28.62 13.45 18.49
CA THR A 250 -29.99 13.90 18.82
C THR A 250 -30.02 15.28 19.49
N SER A 251 -31.18 15.94 19.43
CA SER A 251 -31.42 17.25 20.06
C SER A 251 -31.64 17.16 21.58
N ALA A 252 -31.59 15.99 22.18
CA ALA A 252 -31.75 15.78 23.62
C ALA A 252 -30.51 15.19 24.24
N GLY A 253 -30.15 15.66 25.44
CA GLY A 253 -29.13 15.00 26.23
C GLY A 253 -29.62 13.64 26.75
N THR A 254 -28.72 12.67 26.90
CA THR A 254 -29.05 11.34 27.38
C THR A 254 -27.98 10.75 28.30
N ALA A 255 -28.42 9.92 29.25
CA ALA A 255 -27.51 9.06 29.99
C ALA A 255 -27.23 7.79 29.17
N TYR A 256 -26.00 7.32 29.24
CA TYR A 256 -25.58 6.09 28.57
C TYR A 256 -24.58 5.32 29.44
N SER A 257 -24.41 4.05 29.13
CA SER A 257 -23.31 3.25 29.66
C SER A 257 -22.57 2.52 28.55
N THR A 258 -21.32 2.19 28.80
CA THR A 258 -20.53 1.33 27.91
C THR A 258 -20.10 0.07 28.65
N CYS A 259 -19.99 -1.04 27.94
CA CYS A 259 -19.38 -2.26 28.39
C CYS A 259 -18.27 -2.63 27.42
N THR A 260 -17.01 -2.69 27.88
CA THR A 260 -15.89 -3.12 27.06
C THR A 260 -15.41 -4.48 27.56
N THR A 261 -15.51 -5.48 26.69
CA THR A 261 -15.03 -6.83 26.91
C THR A 261 -13.76 -7.05 26.11
N ILE A 262 -12.73 -7.62 26.73
CA ILE A 262 -11.47 -7.97 26.07
C ILE A 262 -11.46 -9.48 25.84
N THR A 263 -11.18 -9.89 24.62
CA THR A 263 -10.88 -11.28 24.27
C THR A 263 -9.42 -11.44 23.91
N ASP A 264 -8.84 -12.56 24.33
CA ASP A 264 -7.48 -12.93 24.00
C ASP A 264 -7.33 -13.44 22.55
N PRO A 265 -6.10 -13.77 22.08
CA PRO A 265 -5.88 -14.30 20.75
C PRO A 265 -6.63 -15.59 20.42
N ASP A 266 -7.01 -16.36 21.43
CA ASP A 266 -7.79 -17.59 21.30
C ASP A 266 -9.31 -17.34 21.31
N GLY A 267 -9.73 -16.07 21.44
CA GLY A 267 -11.13 -15.64 21.48
C GLY A 267 -11.80 -15.82 22.86
N GLN A 268 -11.04 -16.09 23.92
CA GLN A 268 -11.56 -16.22 25.28
C GLN A 268 -11.70 -14.84 25.93
N GLU A 269 -12.80 -14.63 26.62
CA GLU A 269 -13.01 -13.41 27.41
C GLU A 269 -12.09 -13.43 28.64
N ILE A 270 -11.28 -12.36 28.76
CA ILE A 270 -10.29 -12.21 29.84
C ILE A 270 -10.58 -11.03 30.77
N GLY A 271 -11.56 -10.19 30.47
CA GLY A 271 -11.95 -9.09 31.31
C GLY A 271 -13.07 -8.25 30.73
N GLU A 272 -13.87 -7.65 31.61
CA GLU A 272 -14.97 -6.75 31.28
C GLU A 272 -14.88 -5.48 32.11
N LYS A 273 -15.23 -4.36 31.55
CA LYS A 273 -15.36 -3.09 32.27
C LYS A 273 -16.56 -2.30 31.81
N ARG A 274 -17.41 -1.89 32.78
CA ARG A 274 -18.53 -1.01 32.53
C ARG A 274 -18.22 0.42 33.00
N THR A 275 -18.66 1.39 32.23
CA THR A 275 -18.62 2.81 32.57
C THR A 275 -19.94 3.46 32.24
N ALA A 276 -20.24 4.62 32.82
CA ALA A 276 -21.48 5.37 32.57
C ALA A 276 -21.16 6.86 32.40
N GLY A 277 -21.96 7.56 31.61
CA GLY A 277 -21.76 8.97 31.32
C GLY A 277 -23.04 9.68 30.90
N LEU A 278 -22.86 10.97 30.63
CA LEU A 278 -23.92 11.83 30.11
C LEU A 278 -23.45 12.45 28.78
N LEU A 279 -24.31 12.41 27.79
CA LEU A 279 -24.12 13.08 26.51
C LEU A 279 -25.01 14.32 26.46
N SER A 280 -24.46 15.45 26.08
CA SER A 280 -25.25 16.63 25.70
C SER A 280 -25.90 16.40 24.32
N ALA A 281 -26.92 17.17 23.99
CA ALA A 281 -27.49 17.24 22.66
C ALA A 281 -26.38 17.55 21.63
N TYR A 282 -26.31 16.81 20.54
CA TYR A 282 -25.29 16.94 19.48
C TYR A 282 -23.86 16.97 20.00
N GLY A 283 -23.58 16.26 21.08
CA GLY A 283 -22.29 16.28 21.77
C GLY A 283 -21.55 14.95 21.75
N LYS A 284 -20.31 15.00 22.15
CA LYS A 284 -19.43 13.84 22.34
C LYS A 284 -19.01 13.75 23.80
N ASN A 285 -18.78 12.55 24.30
CA ASN A 285 -18.20 12.30 25.60
C ASN A 285 -17.11 11.25 25.50
N VAL A 286 -15.97 11.51 26.14
CA VAL A 286 -14.83 10.61 26.20
C VAL A 286 -14.81 9.95 27.57
N GLN A 287 -14.91 8.62 27.59
CA GLN A 287 -14.75 7.81 28.79
C GLN A 287 -13.39 7.12 28.78
N LYS A 288 -12.82 6.95 29.98
CA LYS A 288 -11.57 6.20 30.16
C LYS A 288 -11.78 5.13 31.23
N CYS A 289 -11.29 3.93 30.93
CA CYS A 289 -11.31 2.83 31.87
C CYS A 289 -9.99 2.05 31.84
N ARG A 290 -9.78 1.19 32.84
CA ARG A 290 -8.60 0.33 32.94
C ARG A 290 -9.06 -1.10 33.16
N LEU A 291 -8.41 -2.03 32.43
CA LEU A 291 -8.54 -3.46 32.62
C LEU A 291 -7.14 -4.05 32.85
N ASN A 292 -7.05 -5.02 33.74
CA ASN A 292 -5.80 -5.73 33.98
C ASN A 292 -5.79 -7.04 33.19
N VAL A 293 -4.66 -7.35 32.58
CA VAL A 293 -4.41 -8.62 31.91
C VAL A 293 -3.20 -9.27 32.57
N THR A 294 -3.41 -10.43 33.16
CA THR A 294 -2.33 -11.21 33.79
C THR A 294 -1.78 -12.21 32.80
N ASP A 295 -0.47 -12.43 32.79
CA ASP A 295 0.24 -13.33 31.90
C ASP A 295 -0.11 -13.06 30.41
N ALA A 296 -0.04 -11.80 30.01
CA ALA A 296 -0.40 -11.36 28.67
C ALA A 296 0.50 -11.97 27.61
N GLN A 297 -0.10 -12.41 26.51
CA GLN A 297 0.63 -12.80 25.30
C GLN A 297 1.07 -11.52 24.59
N LEU A 298 2.37 -11.24 24.61
CA LEU A 298 2.91 -10.02 24.03
C LEU A 298 3.08 -10.17 22.52
N TRP A 299 2.66 -9.14 21.79
CA TRP A 299 2.88 -9.05 20.35
C TRP A 299 4.35 -8.70 20.06
N ASP A 300 4.99 -9.50 19.21
CA ASP A 300 6.30 -9.19 18.61
C ASP A 300 6.41 -9.77 17.20
N CYS A 301 7.56 -9.56 16.54
CA CYS A 301 7.79 -10.06 15.17
C CYS A 301 7.81 -11.59 15.06
N GLY A 302 8.07 -12.31 16.13
CA GLY A 302 8.08 -13.79 16.18
C GLY A 302 6.76 -14.37 16.68
N ASN A 303 5.98 -13.59 17.44
CA ASN A 303 4.71 -13.98 18.04
C ASN A 303 3.66 -12.87 17.84
N PRO A 304 3.10 -12.69 16.62
CA PRO A 304 2.20 -11.60 16.29
C PRO A 304 0.75 -11.85 16.77
N CYS A 305 0.56 -12.00 18.10
CA CYS A 305 -0.73 -12.27 18.71
C CYS A 305 -1.60 -11.01 18.86
N LEU A 306 -2.89 -11.13 18.55
CA LEU A 306 -3.83 -10.03 18.52
C LEU A 306 -5.00 -10.27 19.47
N TYR A 307 -5.38 -9.23 20.20
CA TYR A 307 -6.54 -9.16 21.08
C TYR A 307 -7.68 -8.41 20.42
N THR A 308 -8.89 -8.58 20.93
CA THR A 308 -10.06 -7.79 20.50
C THR A 308 -10.73 -7.12 21.69
N ALA A 309 -10.99 -5.81 21.58
CA ALA A 309 -11.87 -5.07 22.46
C ALA A 309 -13.25 -4.95 21.81
N ILE A 310 -14.27 -5.46 22.46
CA ILE A 310 -15.69 -5.34 22.06
C ILE A 310 -16.32 -4.30 22.96
N THR A 311 -16.66 -3.14 22.39
CA THR A 311 -17.27 -2.03 23.13
C THR A 311 -18.73 -1.91 22.76
N GLU A 312 -19.60 -2.18 23.71
CA GLU A 312 -21.05 -2.06 23.59
C GLU A 312 -21.54 -0.77 24.26
N VAL A 313 -22.49 -0.09 23.64
CA VAL A 313 -23.11 1.15 24.15
C VAL A 313 -24.56 0.88 24.46
N PHE A 314 -25.00 1.27 25.66
CA PHE A 314 -26.36 1.09 26.14
C PHE A 314 -27.01 2.43 26.47
N VAL A 315 -28.28 2.58 26.11
CA VAL A 315 -29.16 3.67 26.52
C VAL A 315 -30.43 3.04 27.13
N GLU A 316 -30.75 3.37 28.37
CA GLU A 316 -31.88 2.77 29.11
C GLU A 316 -31.82 1.21 29.04
N GLU A 317 -30.67 0.62 29.31
CA GLU A 317 -30.38 -0.83 29.25
C GLU A 317 -30.56 -1.46 27.83
N ARG A 318 -30.90 -0.71 26.82
CA ARG A 318 -30.97 -1.18 25.42
C ARG A 318 -29.63 -1.03 24.76
N LEU A 319 -29.10 -2.10 24.18
CA LEU A 319 -27.90 -2.09 23.33
C LEU A 319 -28.19 -1.26 22.06
N VAL A 320 -27.42 -0.18 21.87
CA VAL A 320 -27.59 0.73 20.72
C VAL A 320 -26.42 0.64 19.74
N ASP A 321 -25.20 0.36 20.21
CA ASP A 321 -24.04 0.19 19.34
C ASP A 321 -23.10 -0.91 19.85
N CYS A 322 -22.38 -1.55 18.94
CA CYS A 322 -21.32 -2.51 19.25
C CYS A 322 -20.14 -2.26 18.30
N TYR A 323 -19.00 -1.93 18.87
CA TYR A 323 -17.78 -1.57 18.14
C TYR A 323 -16.64 -2.54 18.47
N ARG A 324 -15.99 -3.10 17.44
CA ARG A 324 -14.86 -4.02 17.60
C ARG A 324 -13.56 -3.32 17.26
N THR A 325 -12.55 -3.52 18.09
CA THR A 325 -11.20 -2.96 17.90
C THR A 325 -10.17 -4.06 18.12
N THR A 326 -9.41 -4.37 17.09
CA THR A 326 -8.24 -5.26 17.19
C THR A 326 -7.05 -4.47 17.71
N PHE A 327 -6.24 -5.06 18.58
CA PHE A 327 -5.03 -4.46 19.13
C PHE A 327 -4.04 -5.55 19.57
N GLY A 328 -2.80 -5.17 19.84
CA GLY A 328 -1.80 -6.05 20.43
C GLY A 328 -1.26 -5.47 21.73
N ILE A 329 -0.80 -6.32 22.64
CA ILE A 329 -0.17 -5.93 23.90
C ILE A 329 1.34 -5.98 23.70
N ARG A 330 2.01 -4.85 23.82
CA ARG A 330 3.47 -4.72 23.70
C ARG A 330 3.99 -3.48 24.41
N SER A 331 5.29 -3.46 24.70
CA SER A 331 6.03 -2.25 25.09
C SER A 331 7.05 -1.89 24.03
N ILE A 332 7.21 -0.60 23.79
CA ILE A 332 8.23 -0.04 22.91
C ILE A 332 9.02 1.00 23.70
N GLU A 333 10.33 0.86 23.64
CA GLU A 333 11.29 1.85 24.11
C GLU A 333 12.35 2.03 23.02
N TYR A 334 12.92 3.20 22.90
CA TYR A 334 14.05 3.44 22.01
C TYR A 334 15.18 4.06 22.82
N THR A 335 16.32 3.43 22.78
CA THR A 335 17.54 3.84 23.50
C THR A 335 18.58 4.35 22.51
N SER A 336 19.73 4.82 22.98
CA SER A 336 20.89 5.12 22.14
C SER A 336 21.48 3.86 21.44
N GLU A 337 21.01 2.67 21.80
CA GLU A 337 21.39 1.40 21.17
C GLU A 337 20.31 0.84 20.24
N GLY A 338 19.24 1.60 19.96
CA GLY A 338 18.12 1.24 19.10
C GLY A 338 16.86 0.82 19.82
N LEU A 339 15.97 0.15 19.07
CA LEU A 339 14.66 -0.28 19.54
C LEU A 339 14.74 -1.42 20.55
N VAL A 340 13.94 -1.29 21.61
CA VAL A 340 13.67 -2.34 22.59
C VAL A 340 12.19 -2.67 22.54
N LEU A 341 11.85 -3.88 22.10
CA LEU A 341 10.49 -4.41 22.00
C LEU A 341 10.30 -5.43 23.14
N ASN A 342 9.33 -5.21 24.00
CA ASN A 342 9.05 -6.10 25.14
C ASN A 342 10.28 -6.38 26.04
N GLY A 343 11.15 -5.38 26.20
CA GLY A 343 12.39 -5.51 26.96
C GLY A 343 13.54 -6.20 26.21
N VAL A 344 13.34 -6.56 24.94
CA VAL A 344 14.36 -7.23 24.09
C VAL A 344 14.87 -6.24 23.04
N LYS A 345 16.20 -6.07 22.97
CA LYS A 345 16.83 -5.28 21.91
C LYS A 345 16.52 -5.89 20.55
N THR A 346 15.89 -5.10 19.68
CA THR A 346 15.39 -5.54 18.38
C THR A 346 15.96 -4.65 17.28
N PRO A 347 17.06 -5.05 16.64
CA PRO A 347 17.59 -4.33 15.49
C PRO A 347 16.54 -4.23 14.38
N LEU A 348 16.37 -3.05 13.79
CA LEU A 348 15.44 -2.85 12.70
C LEU A 348 16.14 -3.15 11.36
N TYR A 349 15.72 -4.22 10.71
CA TYR A 349 16.06 -4.53 9.33
C TYR A 349 14.82 -4.27 8.49
N GLY A 350 14.74 -3.06 7.95
CA GLY A 350 13.57 -2.56 7.29
C GLY A 350 13.73 -2.35 5.79
N THR A 351 12.61 -2.17 5.15
CA THR A 351 12.52 -1.75 3.75
C THR A 351 11.46 -0.70 3.56
N CYS A 352 11.67 0.21 2.61
CA CYS A 352 10.66 1.14 2.12
C CYS A 352 9.99 0.56 0.87
N PHE A 353 8.75 0.90 0.59
CA PHE A 353 8.13 0.74 -0.73
C PHE A 353 6.89 1.61 -0.89
N HIS A 354 6.60 1.98 -2.15
CA HIS A 354 5.43 2.74 -2.52
C HIS A 354 4.16 1.88 -2.63
N GLN A 355 3.01 2.53 -2.74
CA GLN A 355 1.69 1.91 -2.82
C GLN A 355 1.30 1.58 -4.26
N ASP A 356 2.16 0.93 -5.02
CA ASP A 356 1.85 0.42 -6.34
C ASP A 356 2.26 -1.04 -6.50
N PHE A 357 1.71 -1.69 -7.50
CA PHE A 357 2.08 -3.05 -7.90
C PHE A 357 1.79 -3.27 -9.38
N ALA A 358 2.60 -4.11 -10.02
CA ALA A 358 2.42 -4.47 -11.42
C ALA A 358 1.01 -5.01 -11.69
N GLY A 359 0.39 -4.58 -12.79
CA GLY A 359 -0.93 -5.02 -13.22
C GLY A 359 -2.11 -4.28 -12.60
N VAL A 360 -1.93 -3.58 -11.47
CA VAL A 360 -3.03 -2.90 -10.75
C VAL A 360 -2.77 -1.43 -10.43
N GLY A 361 -1.54 -0.93 -10.63
CA GLY A 361 -1.18 0.42 -10.23
C GLY A 361 -1.29 0.61 -8.73
N ALA A 362 -1.91 1.70 -8.28
CA ALA A 362 -2.10 2.01 -6.86
C ALA A 362 -3.30 1.29 -6.22
N ALA A 363 -4.21 0.72 -7.01
CA ALA A 363 -5.39 0.00 -6.54
C ALA A 363 -5.05 -1.45 -6.16
N ILE A 364 -4.35 -1.63 -5.05
CA ILE A 364 -3.82 -2.93 -4.63
C ILE A 364 -4.88 -3.69 -3.83
N PRO A 365 -5.37 -4.87 -4.30
CA PRO A 365 -6.22 -5.75 -3.51
C PRO A 365 -5.54 -6.26 -2.23
N ASP A 366 -6.32 -6.60 -1.20
CA ASP A 366 -5.83 -7.05 0.13
C ASP A 366 -4.86 -8.23 0.03
N ALA A 367 -5.16 -9.19 -0.83
CA ALA A 367 -4.29 -10.33 -1.08
C ALA A 367 -2.90 -9.96 -1.59
N LEU A 368 -2.77 -8.84 -2.32
CA LEU A 368 -1.48 -8.33 -2.77
C LEU A 368 -0.77 -7.52 -1.69
N GLN A 369 -1.50 -6.89 -0.75
CA GLN A 369 -0.90 -6.31 0.45
C GLN A 369 -0.24 -7.41 1.30
N ASP A 370 -0.98 -8.49 1.56
CA ASP A 370 -0.44 -9.68 2.21
C ASP A 370 0.78 -10.24 1.47
N TYR A 371 0.70 -10.38 0.15
CA TYR A 371 1.81 -10.87 -0.67
C TYR A 371 3.07 -10.02 -0.52
N LYS A 372 2.96 -8.68 -0.58
CA LYS A 372 4.11 -7.77 -0.40
C LYS A 372 4.77 -7.96 0.97
N ILE A 373 3.98 -8.01 2.04
CA ILE A 373 4.50 -8.18 3.41
C ILE A 373 5.10 -9.58 3.62
N GLN A 374 4.48 -10.63 3.09
CA GLN A 374 5.06 -11.98 3.13
C GLN A 374 6.41 -12.04 2.41
N ARG A 375 6.53 -11.40 1.24
CA ARG A 375 7.79 -11.38 0.48
C ARG A 375 8.94 -10.76 1.27
N ILE A 376 8.74 -9.62 1.93
CA ILE A 376 9.78 -9.01 2.74
C ILE A 376 10.11 -9.85 3.99
N ARG A 377 9.09 -10.45 4.62
CA ARG A 377 9.28 -11.36 5.75
C ARG A 377 10.08 -12.61 5.39
N GLU A 378 9.81 -13.19 4.23
CA GLU A 378 10.54 -14.36 3.70
C GLU A 378 12.03 -14.09 3.49
N ILE A 379 12.42 -12.87 3.15
CA ILE A 379 13.82 -12.47 3.01
C ILE A 379 14.49 -12.31 4.39
N GLY A 380 13.74 -11.98 5.43
CA GLY A 380 14.25 -11.78 6.80
C GLY A 380 14.05 -10.37 7.35
N PHE A 381 13.43 -9.46 6.60
CA PHE A 381 13.08 -8.15 7.11
C PHE A 381 12.06 -8.25 8.24
N ASN A 382 12.20 -7.40 9.24
CA ASN A 382 11.30 -7.31 10.39
C ASN A 382 10.60 -5.94 10.49
N ALA A 383 10.89 -5.03 9.57
CA ALA A 383 10.34 -3.69 9.58
C ALA A 383 10.00 -3.19 8.17
N PHE A 384 9.05 -2.26 8.11
CA PHE A 384 8.60 -1.59 6.91
C PHE A 384 8.39 -0.10 7.18
N ARG A 385 8.72 0.76 6.21
CA ARG A 385 8.36 2.17 6.20
C ARG A 385 7.41 2.47 5.06
N SER A 386 6.26 3.04 5.39
CA SER A 386 5.29 3.48 4.39
C SER A 386 5.77 4.77 3.73
N SER A 387 6.44 4.65 2.61
CA SER A 387 6.98 5.81 1.91
C SER A 387 6.07 6.27 0.76
N HIS A 388 5.75 7.56 0.63
CA HIS A 388 5.92 8.61 1.66
C HIS A 388 4.53 9.14 1.99
N ASN A 389 3.72 8.29 2.60
CA ASN A 389 2.30 8.55 2.87
C ASN A 389 1.73 7.50 3.84
N PRO A 390 0.54 7.74 4.43
CA PRO A 390 -0.14 6.76 5.26
C PRO A 390 -0.34 5.41 4.57
N ALA A 391 0.06 4.32 5.24
CA ALA A 391 -0.23 2.96 4.81
C ALA A 391 -1.75 2.72 4.76
N THR A 392 -2.19 1.79 3.90
CA THR A 392 -3.56 1.30 3.95
C THR A 392 -3.79 0.48 5.21
N LEU A 393 -5.02 0.41 5.69
CA LEU A 393 -5.36 -0.37 6.88
C LEU A 393 -5.12 -1.86 6.66
N GLU A 394 -5.41 -2.36 5.45
CA GLU A 394 -5.19 -3.75 5.04
C GLU A 394 -3.70 -4.12 5.06
N LEU A 395 -2.81 -3.18 4.67
CA LEU A 395 -1.37 -3.38 4.79
C LEU A 395 -0.91 -3.44 6.25
N LEU A 396 -1.49 -2.59 7.11
CA LEU A 396 -1.22 -2.63 8.57
C LEU A 396 -1.75 -3.92 9.19
N ASP A 397 -2.95 -4.38 8.80
CA ASP A 397 -3.50 -5.67 9.22
C ASP A 397 -2.59 -6.84 8.82
N ALA A 398 -2.03 -6.79 7.60
CA ALA A 398 -1.04 -7.78 7.16
C ALA A 398 0.23 -7.73 8.03
N CYS A 399 0.73 -6.53 8.33
CA CYS A 399 1.90 -6.35 9.21
C CYS A 399 1.63 -6.84 10.64
N ASP A 400 0.44 -6.57 11.18
CA ASP A 400 0.01 -7.04 12.50
C ASP A 400 0.00 -8.57 12.59
N ARG A 401 -0.51 -9.27 11.56
CA ARG A 401 -0.63 -10.72 11.51
C ARG A 401 0.68 -11.44 11.17
N ILE A 402 1.54 -10.81 10.37
CA ILE A 402 2.79 -11.42 9.90
C ILE A 402 3.97 -11.08 10.84
N GLY A 403 3.83 -10.05 11.67
CA GLY A 403 4.87 -9.63 12.61
C GLY A 403 5.93 -8.72 11.96
N ILE A 404 5.50 -7.68 11.27
CA ILE A 404 6.36 -6.64 10.69
C ILE A 404 6.12 -5.31 11.42
N LEU A 405 7.16 -4.72 11.97
CA LEU A 405 7.11 -3.38 12.58
C LEU A 405 6.92 -2.31 11.50
N VAL A 406 6.10 -1.29 11.76
CA VAL A 406 5.80 -0.24 10.79
C VAL A 406 6.17 1.14 11.31
N MET A 407 6.96 1.86 10.52
CA MET A 407 7.08 3.30 10.60
C MET A 407 6.06 3.91 9.64
N ASN A 408 4.91 4.38 10.19
CA ASN A 408 3.82 4.90 9.39
C ASN A 408 3.99 6.40 9.16
N GLU A 409 4.00 6.83 7.89
CA GLU A 409 4.47 8.16 7.50
C GLU A 409 3.33 9.09 7.11
N ASN A 410 3.36 10.31 7.66
CA ASN A 410 2.57 11.43 7.22
C ASN A 410 3.13 11.99 5.90
N ARG A 411 2.27 12.52 5.02
CA ARG A 411 2.72 12.93 3.70
C ARG A 411 3.63 14.16 3.72
N ILE A 412 3.34 15.18 4.53
CA ILE A 412 4.05 16.47 4.53
C ILE A 412 3.88 17.20 5.86
N ILE A 413 4.87 17.98 6.28
CA ILE A 413 4.74 18.90 7.40
C ILE A 413 4.04 20.21 6.97
N GLU A 414 2.77 20.34 7.29
CA GLU A 414 1.96 21.51 6.99
C GLU A 414 0.78 21.62 7.97
N THR A 415 0.33 22.85 8.26
CA THR A 415 -0.70 23.12 9.28
C THR A 415 -1.99 23.74 8.72
N SER A 416 -2.24 23.63 7.40
CA SER A 416 -3.56 23.90 6.84
C SER A 416 -4.59 22.92 7.43
N ARG A 417 -5.86 23.32 7.38
CA ARG A 417 -6.92 22.55 8.01
C ARG A 417 -6.95 21.09 7.50
N HIS A 418 -6.95 20.91 6.20
CA HIS A 418 -7.02 19.57 5.60
C HIS A 418 -5.78 18.72 5.94
N ARG A 419 -4.57 19.30 6.03
CA ARG A 419 -3.38 18.56 6.42
C ARG A 419 -3.36 18.15 7.89
N MET A 420 -3.95 18.97 8.76
CA MET A 420 -4.15 18.59 10.16
C MET A 420 -5.23 17.51 10.31
N GLU A 421 -6.27 17.53 9.47
CA GLU A 421 -7.28 16.46 9.38
C GLU A 421 -6.64 15.16 8.84
N ASP A 422 -5.74 15.22 7.84
CA ASP A 422 -4.97 14.08 7.36
C ASP A 422 -4.10 13.46 8.47
N LEU A 423 -3.40 14.28 9.25
CA LEU A 423 -2.59 13.81 10.38
C LEU A 423 -3.45 13.17 11.49
N GLU A 424 -4.61 13.75 11.77
CA GLU A 424 -5.57 13.18 12.72
C GLU A 424 -6.07 11.82 12.25
N GLU A 425 -6.43 11.70 10.97
CA GLU A 425 -6.89 10.45 10.38
C GLU A 425 -5.80 9.38 10.39
N LEU A 426 -4.56 9.71 9.98
CA LEU A 426 -3.43 8.80 10.05
C LEU A 426 -3.27 8.19 11.44
N ILE A 427 -3.26 9.02 12.48
CA ILE A 427 -3.00 8.56 13.85
C ILE A 427 -4.20 7.78 14.39
N LYS A 428 -5.40 8.32 14.30
CA LYS A 428 -6.60 7.70 14.88
C LYS A 428 -6.93 6.36 14.23
N SER A 429 -6.82 6.26 12.91
CA SER A 429 -7.09 5.01 12.20
C SER A 429 -6.09 3.91 12.53
N SER A 430 -4.83 4.28 12.82
CA SER A 430 -3.73 3.33 12.92
C SER A 430 -3.21 3.10 14.35
N ARG A 431 -3.62 3.89 15.34
CA ARG A 431 -3.06 3.83 16.71
C ARG A 431 -3.37 2.55 17.50
N ASN A 432 -4.29 1.72 17.02
CA ASN A 432 -4.55 0.41 17.63
C ASN A 432 -3.71 -0.72 17.00
N HIS A 433 -3.08 -0.51 15.83
CA HIS A 433 -2.22 -1.50 15.19
C HIS A 433 -0.92 -1.67 15.99
N PRO A 434 -0.64 -2.86 16.54
CA PRO A 434 0.59 -3.08 17.32
C PRO A 434 1.85 -3.03 16.45
N CYS A 435 1.75 -3.28 15.16
CA CYS A 435 2.88 -3.18 14.23
C CYS A 435 3.43 -1.75 14.13
N VAL A 436 2.58 -0.71 14.26
CA VAL A 436 3.04 0.68 14.19
C VAL A 436 3.87 1.03 15.41
N PHE A 437 5.19 1.15 15.25
CA PHE A 437 6.10 1.51 16.34
C PHE A 437 6.43 3.00 16.38
N ALA A 438 6.32 3.68 15.24
CA ALA A 438 6.66 5.10 15.11
C ALA A 438 5.79 5.82 14.09
N TRP A 439 5.57 7.11 14.35
CA TRP A 439 4.98 8.09 13.45
C TRP A 439 6.11 8.88 12.79
N SER A 440 6.29 8.73 11.47
CA SER A 440 7.17 9.58 10.70
C SER A 440 6.40 10.81 10.23
N MET A 441 6.89 11.99 10.57
CA MET A 441 6.15 13.23 10.32
C MET A 441 6.31 13.72 8.89
N ALA A 442 7.41 13.39 8.22
CA ALA A 442 7.69 13.78 6.84
C ALA A 442 8.92 13.07 6.27
N ASN A 443 9.14 13.25 4.96
CA ASN A 443 10.32 12.82 4.25
C ASN A 443 11.01 13.98 3.51
N GLU A 444 12.29 14.20 3.80
CA GLU A 444 13.21 15.06 3.03
C GLU A 444 12.68 16.46 2.72
N GLU A 445 12.03 17.08 3.71
CA GLU A 445 11.50 18.43 3.53
C GLU A 445 12.64 19.43 3.29
N ILE A 446 12.65 20.05 2.12
CA ILE A 446 13.72 20.97 1.69
C ILE A 446 13.90 22.14 2.66
N PHE A 447 12.82 22.55 3.35
CA PHE A 447 12.86 23.64 4.32
C PHE A 447 13.06 23.16 5.77
N ALA A 448 13.33 21.87 6.00
CA ALA A 448 13.70 21.33 7.31
C ALA A 448 14.83 22.17 7.94
N GLY A 449 14.76 22.39 9.25
CA GLY A 449 15.71 23.26 9.98
C GLY A 449 15.45 24.75 9.84
N SER A 450 14.55 25.20 8.99
CA SER A 450 14.14 26.61 8.94
C SER A 450 13.25 27.01 10.12
N TYR A 451 13.17 28.31 10.39
CA TYR A 451 12.21 28.84 11.38
C TYR A 451 10.75 28.52 11.03
N GLN A 452 10.43 28.38 9.75
CA GLN A 452 9.11 27.99 9.30
C GLN A 452 8.81 26.53 9.70
N ALA A 453 9.72 25.62 9.40
CA ALA A 453 9.58 24.20 9.77
C ALA A 453 9.43 24.04 11.29
N LEU A 454 10.26 24.75 12.08
CA LEU A 454 10.17 24.69 13.54
C LEU A 454 8.82 25.15 14.08
N ARG A 455 8.23 26.24 13.54
CA ARG A 455 6.88 26.70 13.93
C ARG A 455 5.77 25.74 13.51
N ILE A 456 5.93 25.06 12.37
CA ILE A 456 4.99 24.04 11.91
C ILE A 456 5.02 22.85 12.88
N LEU A 457 6.22 22.36 13.22
CA LEU A 457 6.41 21.23 14.12
C LEU A 457 5.96 21.56 15.55
N ASP A 458 6.17 22.79 16.03
CA ASP A 458 5.70 23.26 17.32
C ASP A 458 4.17 23.20 17.47
N LYS A 459 3.43 23.25 16.36
CA LYS A 459 1.99 23.04 16.32
C LYS A 459 1.59 21.58 16.08
N MET A 460 2.25 20.90 15.14
CA MET A 460 1.86 19.55 14.71
C MET A 460 2.17 18.49 15.76
N LEU A 461 3.36 18.53 16.38
CA LEU A 461 3.78 17.48 17.31
C LEU A 461 2.94 17.43 18.60
N PRO A 462 2.66 18.55 19.30
CA PRO A 462 1.74 18.50 20.44
C PRO A 462 0.35 18.01 20.08
N PHE A 463 -0.15 18.38 18.90
CA PHE A 463 -1.43 17.87 18.39
C PHE A 463 -1.38 16.37 18.20
N ALA A 464 -0.36 15.86 17.50
CA ALA A 464 -0.17 14.45 17.25
C ALA A 464 0.01 13.62 18.54
N ARG A 465 0.84 14.12 19.49
CA ARG A 465 1.06 13.49 20.79
C ARG A 465 -0.21 13.45 21.67
N ASN A 466 -1.12 14.40 21.50
CA ASN A 466 -2.43 14.34 22.16
C ASN A 466 -3.34 13.25 21.61
N LEU A 467 -3.12 12.82 20.35
CA LEU A 467 -3.86 11.71 19.73
C LEU A 467 -3.26 10.36 20.09
N ASP A 468 -1.94 10.28 20.20
CA ASP A 468 -1.20 9.09 20.63
C ASP A 468 0.15 9.47 21.24
N ASP A 469 0.33 9.18 22.54
CA ASP A 469 1.56 9.37 23.29
C ASP A 469 2.31 8.05 23.56
N SER A 470 1.88 6.96 22.93
CA SER A 470 2.42 5.61 23.16
C SER A 470 3.46 5.16 22.14
N ARG A 471 3.65 5.93 21.08
CA ARG A 471 4.57 5.65 19.97
C ARG A 471 5.60 6.75 19.80
N LEU A 472 6.68 6.40 19.13
CA LEU A 472 7.77 7.33 18.84
C LEU A 472 7.39 8.29 17.71
N PHE A 473 7.90 9.50 17.77
CA PHE A 473 7.81 10.51 16.72
C PHE A 473 9.19 10.77 16.13
N LEU A 474 9.28 10.77 14.82
CA LEU A 474 10.49 11.07 14.06
C LEU A 474 10.14 11.69 12.70
N SER A 475 11.14 12.08 11.93
CA SER A 475 11.02 12.35 10.49
C SER A 475 12.23 11.79 9.77
N ALA A 476 12.11 11.58 8.46
CA ALA A 476 13.18 11.05 7.62
C ALA A 476 13.91 12.21 6.94
N GLU A 477 15.11 12.54 7.41
CA GLU A 477 15.83 13.76 7.06
C GLU A 477 17.08 13.47 6.23
N ALA A 478 17.25 14.17 5.10
CA ALA A 478 18.43 14.08 4.26
C ALA A 478 19.38 15.27 4.39
N PHE A 479 18.85 16.44 4.77
CA PHE A 479 19.57 17.72 4.63
C PHE A 479 19.98 18.36 5.96
N LEU A 480 19.62 17.77 7.08
CA LEU A 480 19.96 18.30 8.40
C LEU A 480 21.35 17.86 8.86
N SER A 481 22.12 18.79 9.40
CA SER A 481 23.48 18.52 9.88
C SER A 481 23.81 19.32 11.15
N GLY A 482 24.85 18.89 11.86
CA GLY A 482 25.43 19.61 13.00
C GLY A 482 24.43 19.91 14.12
N GLU A 483 24.39 21.16 14.57
CA GLU A 483 23.55 21.59 15.70
C GLU A 483 22.04 21.49 15.39
N MET A 484 21.64 21.65 14.13
CA MET A 484 20.24 21.52 13.75
C MET A 484 19.79 20.04 13.79
N ALA A 485 20.62 19.11 13.35
CA ALA A 485 20.35 17.68 13.49
C ALA A 485 20.23 17.27 14.97
N ALA A 486 21.14 17.78 15.82
CA ALA A 486 21.08 17.56 17.27
C ALA A 486 19.79 18.13 17.89
N LYS A 487 19.36 19.33 17.48
CA LYS A 487 18.10 19.92 17.91
C LYS A 487 16.89 19.07 17.55
N TYR A 488 16.84 18.56 16.32
CA TYR A 488 15.76 17.67 15.86
C TYR A 488 15.74 16.38 16.67
N GLY A 489 16.88 15.75 16.91
CA GLY A 489 16.96 14.46 17.58
C GLY A 489 16.90 14.50 19.11
N MET A 490 17.03 15.66 19.75
CA MET A 490 17.06 15.79 21.20
C MET A 490 15.92 16.63 21.78
N GLU A 491 15.41 17.61 21.02
CA GLU A 491 14.41 18.55 21.54
C GLU A 491 13.06 18.40 20.84
N ILE A 492 13.03 17.95 19.57
CA ILE A 492 11.82 17.95 18.73
C ILE A 492 11.24 16.55 18.62
N TYR A 493 12.04 15.58 18.18
CA TYR A 493 11.63 14.20 17.98
C TYR A 493 12.17 13.27 19.06
N ASP A 494 11.57 12.07 19.14
CA ASP A 494 12.04 11.02 20.07
C ASP A 494 13.26 10.29 19.51
N VAL A 495 13.38 10.26 18.17
CA VAL A 495 14.46 9.63 17.42
C VAL A 495 14.82 10.52 16.23
N PHE A 496 16.10 10.69 15.94
CA PHE A 496 16.55 11.35 14.73
C PHE A 496 16.61 10.37 13.58
N GLY A 497 15.69 10.51 12.64
CA GLY A 497 15.69 9.75 11.39
C GLY A 497 16.61 10.39 10.37
N MET A 498 17.54 9.60 9.82
CA MET A 498 18.49 10.07 8.80
C MET A 498 18.42 9.19 7.56
N ASN A 499 18.18 9.81 6.41
CA ASN A 499 18.28 9.14 5.13
C ASN A 499 19.75 9.03 4.70
N TYR A 500 20.12 7.86 4.19
CA TYR A 500 21.46 7.59 3.62
C TYR A 500 22.63 7.90 4.57
N ALA A 501 22.49 7.46 5.82
CA ALA A 501 23.51 7.64 6.85
C ALA A 501 24.89 7.09 6.43
N GLU A 502 24.91 6.03 5.65
CA GLU A 502 26.07 5.34 5.11
C GLU A 502 26.70 6.02 3.88
N SER A 503 26.04 7.03 3.31
CA SER A 503 26.56 7.71 2.13
C SER A 503 27.79 8.55 2.44
N SER A 504 28.62 8.81 1.42
CA SER A 504 29.82 9.64 1.57
C SER A 504 29.53 11.06 2.07
N LEU A 505 28.31 11.55 1.89
CA LEU A 505 27.86 12.86 2.38
C LEU A 505 27.58 12.83 3.89
N ASN A 506 27.11 11.72 4.43
CA ASN A 506 26.60 11.59 5.79
C ASN A 506 27.42 10.67 6.70
N ASN A 507 28.33 9.89 6.14
CA ASN A 507 29.07 8.82 6.79
C ASN A 507 29.70 9.19 8.16
N ASN A 508 30.27 10.39 8.30
CA ASN A 508 30.89 10.80 9.57
C ASN A 508 29.91 11.57 10.50
N GLN A 509 28.71 11.90 10.05
CA GLN A 509 27.81 12.75 10.77
C GLN A 509 27.22 12.04 11.99
N ILE A 510 26.74 10.82 11.82
CA ILE A 510 26.22 10.02 12.94
C ILE A 510 27.27 9.82 13.98
N HIS A 511 28.47 9.39 13.61
CA HIS A 511 29.58 9.22 14.56
C HIS A 511 29.90 10.51 15.32
N ASN A 512 30.02 11.64 14.63
CA ASN A 512 30.31 12.92 15.25
C ASN A 512 29.20 13.36 16.21
N LEU A 513 27.94 13.11 15.85
CA LEU A 513 26.79 13.44 16.69
C LEU A 513 26.69 12.49 17.89
N SER A 514 26.92 11.20 17.73
CA SER A 514 26.87 10.23 18.84
C SER A 514 27.98 10.45 19.86
N VAL A 515 29.17 10.86 19.42
CA VAL A 515 30.28 11.25 20.33
C VAL A 515 29.95 12.54 21.09
N LYS A 516 29.39 13.54 20.40
CA LYS A 516 29.06 14.84 21.01
C LYS A 516 27.80 14.79 21.88
N TYR A 517 26.83 13.94 21.52
CA TYR A 517 25.53 13.78 22.17
C TYR A 517 25.24 12.29 22.39
N PRO A 518 25.83 11.65 23.41
CA PRO A 518 25.73 10.21 23.63
C PRO A 518 24.31 9.69 23.91
N GLU A 519 23.42 10.57 24.36
CA GLU A 519 22.01 10.27 24.63
C GLU A 519 21.12 10.38 23.38
N MET A 520 21.65 10.93 22.28
CA MET A 520 20.89 11.08 21.03
C MET A 520 20.59 9.70 20.42
N LYS A 521 19.37 9.56 19.95
CA LYS A 521 18.86 8.30 19.37
C LYS A 521 18.77 8.46 17.87
N PHE A 522 19.27 7.47 17.14
CA PHE A 522 19.35 7.50 15.68
C PHE A 522 18.60 6.34 15.06
N LEU A 523 18.06 6.56 13.86
CA LEU A 523 17.53 5.53 12.97
C LEU A 523 17.86 5.89 11.52
N SER A 524 18.40 4.96 10.75
CA SER A 524 18.52 5.17 9.31
C SER A 524 17.22 4.86 8.60
N THR A 525 16.56 5.89 8.11
CA THR A 525 15.21 5.85 7.57
C THR A 525 15.15 5.56 6.07
N GLU A 526 16.26 5.77 5.35
CA GLU A 526 16.51 5.26 4.00
C GLU A 526 18.00 4.89 3.83
N SER A 527 18.25 3.87 3.03
CA SER A 527 19.59 3.32 2.81
C SER A 527 19.69 2.62 1.46
N ALA A 528 20.91 2.48 0.94
CA ALA A 528 21.20 1.60 -0.18
C ALA A 528 20.35 1.78 -1.44
N SER A 529 20.13 3.01 -1.90
CA SER A 529 19.57 3.26 -3.23
C SER A 529 20.54 2.71 -4.29
N TRP A 530 20.34 1.48 -4.72
CA TRP A 530 21.20 0.77 -5.64
C TRP A 530 20.45 0.33 -6.89
N TYR A 531 21.02 0.53 -8.08
CA TYR A 531 20.30 0.29 -9.33
C TYR A 531 20.68 -1.05 -9.93
N THR A 532 19.75 -1.97 -10.00
CA THR A 532 19.89 -3.25 -10.68
C THR A 532 18.60 -3.63 -11.41
N THR A 533 18.74 -4.41 -12.48
CA THR A 533 17.59 -4.96 -13.23
C THR A 533 17.64 -6.48 -13.16
N ARG A 534 16.54 -7.12 -12.84
CA ARG A 534 16.43 -8.57 -12.65
C ARG A 534 16.94 -9.35 -13.87
N GLY A 535 17.93 -10.25 -13.64
CA GLY A 535 18.50 -11.15 -14.65
C GLY A 535 19.34 -10.46 -15.72
N ILE A 536 19.75 -9.20 -15.51
CA ILE A 536 20.59 -8.42 -16.42
C ILE A 536 21.98 -8.27 -15.81
N TYR A 537 23.00 -8.60 -16.60
CA TYR A 537 24.40 -8.62 -16.16
C TYR A 537 25.29 -7.66 -16.94
N GLU A 538 24.74 -6.96 -17.91
CA GLU A 538 25.38 -5.89 -18.67
C GLU A 538 24.43 -4.69 -18.79
N ASP A 539 24.98 -3.49 -18.69
CA ASP A 539 24.20 -2.26 -18.87
C ASP A 539 23.67 -2.12 -20.29
N ASN A 540 22.37 -1.79 -20.42
CA ASN A 540 21.76 -1.44 -21.70
C ASN A 540 20.85 -0.22 -21.53
N LYS A 541 21.37 0.95 -21.90
CA LYS A 541 20.68 2.22 -21.76
C LYS A 541 19.36 2.27 -22.51
N GLU A 542 19.35 1.82 -23.76
CA GLU A 542 18.19 1.91 -24.66
C GLU A 542 17.00 1.03 -24.19
N ARG A 543 17.32 -0.03 -23.45
CA ARG A 543 16.33 -0.89 -22.82
C ARG A 543 15.97 -0.49 -21.37
N GLY A 544 16.64 0.51 -20.82
CA GLY A 544 16.45 0.91 -19.42
C GLY A 544 17.06 -0.06 -18.41
N HIS A 545 18.06 -0.87 -18.79
CA HIS A 545 18.57 -1.95 -17.98
C HIS A 545 19.90 -1.60 -17.30
N CYS A 546 20.02 -1.93 -16.02
CA CYS A 546 21.19 -1.78 -15.17
C CYS A 546 21.76 -3.14 -14.78
N SER A 547 23.08 -3.30 -14.87
CA SER A 547 23.76 -4.55 -14.54
C SER A 547 23.64 -4.92 -13.06
N SER A 548 23.37 -6.19 -12.76
CA SER A 548 23.37 -6.76 -11.41
C SER A 548 24.75 -6.80 -10.75
N TYR A 549 25.84 -6.70 -11.52
CA TYR A 549 27.18 -6.50 -10.96
C TYR A 549 27.44 -5.08 -10.48
N GLY A 550 26.55 -4.17 -10.81
CA GLY A 550 26.62 -2.73 -10.57
C GLY A 550 26.70 -1.96 -11.90
N THR A 551 25.93 -0.90 -11.99
CA THR A 551 25.80 -0.08 -13.19
C THR A 551 26.77 1.11 -13.16
N ARG A 552 27.13 1.58 -14.35
CA ARG A 552 27.84 2.86 -14.53
C ARG A 552 26.92 4.08 -14.50
N TYR A 553 25.62 3.87 -14.59
CA TYR A 553 24.66 4.97 -14.61
C TYR A 553 24.45 5.54 -13.20
N VAL A 554 24.37 6.86 -13.15
CA VAL A 554 24.03 7.61 -11.94
C VAL A 554 22.68 8.29 -12.11
N MET A 555 22.12 8.79 -11.02
CA MET A 555 20.84 9.49 -11.03
C MET A 555 20.72 10.49 -12.19
N MET A 556 19.56 10.58 -12.81
CA MET A 556 19.24 11.47 -13.93
C MET A 556 19.96 11.15 -15.26
N GLY A 557 20.39 9.91 -15.46
CA GLY A 557 20.92 9.43 -16.73
C GLY A 557 22.39 9.79 -16.99
N GLY A 558 23.10 10.33 -16.00
CA GLY A 558 24.54 10.55 -16.06
C GLY A 558 25.30 9.25 -16.06
N GLU A 559 26.59 9.30 -16.43
CA GLU A 559 27.52 8.19 -16.34
C GLU A 559 28.65 8.52 -15.37
N GLY A 560 28.94 7.58 -14.47
CA GLY A 560 30.07 7.62 -13.55
C GLY A 560 31.10 6.55 -13.89
N GLY A 561 32.00 6.28 -12.95
CA GLY A 561 32.92 5.12 -13.06
C GLY A 561 32.18 3.78 -12.98
N PRO A 562 32.82 2.67 -13.22
CA PRO A 562 32.26 1.34 -13.00
C PRO A 562 31.64 1.24 -11.60
N HIS A 563 30.43 0.73 -11.53
CA HIS A 563 29.67 0.59 -10.28
C HIS A 563 29.36 1.93 -9.56
N ALA A 564 29.12 3.00 -10.31
CA ALA A 564 28.84 4.32 -9.76
C ALA A 564 27.37 4.52 -9.33
N GLY A 565 26.48 3.57 -9.64
CA GLY A 565 25.03 3.69 -9.42
C GLY A 565 24.64 3.71 -7.93
N GLY A 566 23.67 4.59 -7.59
CA GLY A 566 23.09 4.65 -6.26
C GLY A 566 23.87 5.43 -5.20
N THR A 567 23.38 5.41 -3.97
CA THR A 567 24.00 6.10 -2.81
C THR A 567 25.03 5.23 -2.12
N ALA A 568 24.71 3.95 -1.94
CA ALA A 568 25.59 2.93 -1.39
C ALA A 568 25.16 1.55 -1.92
N ARG A 569 26.12 0.66 -1.96
CA ARG A 569 25.89 -0.73 -2.36
C ARG A 569 25.38 -1.54 -1.17
N PRO A 570 24.58 -2.60 -1.38
CA PRO A 570 24.02 -3.43 -0.30
C PRO A 570 25.06 -3.85 0.76
N TRP A 571 26.24 -4.28 0.35
CA TRP A 571 27.31 -4.69 1.27
C TRP A 571 27.97 -3.52 2.00
N GLN A 572 28.07 -2.33 1.39
CA GLN A 572 28.57 -1.13 2.09
C GLN A 572 27.58 -0.70 3.16
N THR A 573 26.30 -0.70 2.84
CA THR A 573 25.19 -0.45 3.80
C THR A 573 25.24 -1.45 4.95
N TRP A 574 25.30 -2.74 4.66
CA TRP A 574 25.35 -3.77 5.70
C TRP A 574 26.53 -3.59 6.64
N ARG A 575 27.75 -3.41 6.11
CA ARG A 575 28.97 -3.17 6.92
C ARG A 575 28.84 -1.91 7.77
N PHE A 576 28.35 -0.81 7.19
CA PHE A 576 28.15 0.43 7.91
C PHE A 576 27.29 0.21 9.16
N TYR A 577 26.17 -0.48 9.04
CA TYR A 577 25.28 -0.74 10.18
C TYR A 577 25.83 -1.76 11.18
N GLN A 578 26.74 -2.65 10.78
CA GLN A 578 27.47 -3.49 11.72
C GLN A 578 28.53 -2.69 12.51
N GLU A 579 29.13 -1.71 11.88
CA GLU A 579 30.14 -0.82 12.50
C GLU A 579 29.50 0.30 13.33
N HIS A 580 28.22 0.64 13.04
CA HIS A 580 27.47 1.73 13.66
C HIS A 580 26.14 1.24 14.31
N PRO A 581 26.21 0.39 15.33
CA PRO A 581 25.02 -0.16 16.01
C PRO A 581 24.15 0.90 16.67
N GLU A 582 24.70 2.11 16.93
CA GLU A 582 23.96 3.27 17.45
C GLU A 582 22.87 3.76 16.50
N THR A 583 22.88 3.36 15.22
CA THR A 583 21.83 3.69 14.25
C THR A 583 20.53 2.92 14.49
N GLY A 584 20.52 1.91 15.38
CA GLY A 584 19.35 1.11 15.71
C GLY A 584 18.84 0.20 14.59
N GLY A 585 19.41 0.32 13.38
CA GLY A 585 19.04 -0.41 12.19
C GLY A 585 18.89 0.49 10.95
N PHE A 586 18.28 -0.05 9.91
CA PHE A 586 18.14 0.64 8.62
C PHE A 586 16.84 0.26 7.90
N PHE A 587 16.44 1.09 6.93
CA PHE A 587 15.38 0.83 5.97
C PHE A 587 15.93 1.00 4.56
N ILE A 588 15.99 -0.08 3.76
CA ILE A 588 16.53 0.00 2.41
C ILE A 588 15.56 0.69 1.44
N TRP A 589 16.10 1.46 0.51
CA TRP A 589 15.40 2.03 -0.62
C TRP A 589 15.70 1.21 -1.89
N THR A 590 14.86 0.26 -2.34
CA THR A 590 13.56 -0.14 -1.79
C THR A 590 13.38 -1.67 -1.80
N GLY A 591 12.30 -2.15 -1.18
CA GLY A 591 11.96 -3.58 -1.25
C GLY A 591 11.50 -4.02 -2.63
N PHE A 592 10.72 -3.18 -3.30
CA PHE A 592 10.19 -3.43 -4.65
C PHE A 592 10.56 -2.26 -5.57
N ASP A 593 10.82 -2.55 -6.84
CA ASP A 593 10.73 -1.50 -7.85
C ASP A 593 9.30 -0.95 -7.89
N TYR A 594 9.14 0.27 -8.26
CA TYR A 594 7.87 0.95 -8.33
C TYR A 594 7.74 1.78 -9.61
N ARG A 595 6.54 2.00 -10.06
CA ARG A 595 6.26 2.84 -11.22
C ARG A 595 6.55 4.31 -10.88
N GLY A 596 7.03 5.04 -11.86
CA GLY A 596 7.51 6.41 -11.67
C GLY A 596 8.92 6.46 -11.13
N GLU A 597 9.39 7.68 -10.83
CA GLU A 597 10.79 7.95 -10.52
C GLU A 597 11.75 7.13 -11.38
N THR A 598 11.65 7.27 -12.68
CA THR A 598 12.32 6.44 -13.67
C THR A 598 13.85 6.64 -13.62
N THR A 599 14.47 6.10 -12.57
CA THR A 599 15.89 6.28 -12.22
C THR A 599 16.62 4.95 -12.35
N PRO A 600 17.85 4.93 -12.94
CA PRO A 600 18.64 6.09 -13.35
C PRO A 600 18.42 6.56 -14.80
N LEU A 601 17.71 5.82 -15.64
CA LEU A 601 17.69 6.01 -17.10
C LEU A 601 16.42 6.68 -17.63
N LYS A 602 15.84 7.54 -16.86
CA LYS A 602 14.72 8.45 -17.10
C LYS A 602 13.82 8.15 -18.31
N GLU A 603 14.30 8.41 -19.53
CA GLU A 603 13.54 8.31 -20.79
C GLU A 603 13.31 6.86 -21.25
N TYR A 604 14.13 5.94 -20.78
CA TYR A 604 14.14 4.54 -21.18
C TYR A 604 13.39 3.64 -20.20
N GLN A 605 12.87 4.22 -19.12
CA GLN A 605 12.22 3.49 -18.04
C GLN A 605 10.83 4.05 -17.75
N VAL A 606 9.95 3.22 -17.22
CA VAL A 606 8.63 3.59 -16.70
C VAL A 606 8.52 3.30 -15.18
N SER A 607 9.49 2.57 -14.65
CA SER A 607 9.64 2.28 -13.22
C SER A 607 11.07 2.52 -12.75
N SER A 608 11.25 2.57 -11.43
CA SER A 608 12.56 2.63 -10.79
C SER A 608 13.33 1.31 -10.93
N ASN A 609 14.63 1.36 -10.56
CA ASN A 609 15.53 0.19 -10.45
C ASN A 609 16.07 -0.01 -9.03
N PHE A 610 15.51 0.66 -8.03
CA PHE A 610 15.99 0.60 -6.63
C PHE A 610 15.68 -0.69 -5.90
N GLY A 611 14.58 -1.35 -6.29
CA GLY A 611 14.06 -2.51 -5.57
C GLY A 611 15.05 -3.67 -5.52
N ILE A 612 15.06 -4.40 -4.40
CA ILE A 612 15.70 -5.74 -4.35
C ILE A 612 14.81 -6.81 -5.00
N MET A 613 13.57 -6.48 -5.24
CA MET A 613 12.62 -7.22 -6.08
C MET A 613 12.11 -6.29 -7.18
N ASP A 614 11.72 -6.84 -8.32
CA ASP A 614 11.09 -6.07 -9.39
C ASP A 614 9.63 -5.67 -9.06
N THR A 615 8.95 -4.97 -9.95
CA THR A 615 7.55 -4.52 -9.76
C THR A 615 6.54 -5.65 -9.58
N CYS A 616 6.91 -6.90 -9.94
CA CYS A 616 6.11 -8.11 -9.76
C CYS A 616 6.45 -8.86 -8.46
N GLY A 617 7.45 -8.42 -7.70
CA GLY A 617 7.94 -9.09 -6.52
C GLY A 617 8.86 -10.28 -6.83
N PHE A 618 9.40 -10.39 -8.04
CA PHE A 618 10.43 -11.37 -8.34
C PHE A 618 11.80 -10.87 -7.84
N PRO A 619 12.56 -11.71 -7.12
CA PRO A 619 13.82 -11.31 -6.51
C PRO A 619 14.86 -10.98 -7.57
N LYS A 620 15.62 -9.92 -7.33
CA LYS A 620 16.91 -9.63 -7.98
C LYS A 620 18.05 -10.32 -7.22
N ASP A 621 19.26 -10.35 -7.77
CA ASP A 621 20.38 -11.03 -7.10
C ASP A 621 20.72 -10.44 -5.72
N ASP A 622 20.61 -9.12 -5.55
CA ASP A 622 20.86 -8.45 -4.26
C ASP A 622 19.87 -8.84 -3.15
N CYS A 623 18.69 -9.35 -3.50
CA CYS A 623 17.74 -9.92 -2.54
C CYS A 623 18.41 -11.05 -1.76
N TYR A 624 19.14 -11.94 -2.42
CA TYR A 624 19.83 -13.08 -1.80
C TYR A 624 21.05 -12.65 -0.97
N TYR A 625 21.65 -11.50 -1.28
CA TYR A 625 22.66 -10.92 -0.40
C TYR A 625 22.08 -10.59 0.97
N TYR A 626 20.94 -9.86 1.00
CA TYR A 626 20.27 -9.53 2.26
C TYR A 626 19.74 -10.77 2.97
N GLU A 627 19.13 -11.69 2.22
CA GLU A 627 18.65 -12.95 2.79
C GLU A 627 19.75 -13.74 3.50
N ALA A 628 20.94 -13.84 2.89
CA ALA A 628 22.10 -14.49 3.49
C ALA A 628 22.64 -13.78 4.74
N ARG A 629 22.33 -12.50 4.95
CA ARG A 629 22.77 -11.73 6.13
C ARG A 629 21.76 -11.72 7.26
N MET A 630 20.49 -11.89 6.94
CA MET A 630 19.40 -11.78 7.92
C MET A 630 18.84 -13.12 8.39
N LYS A 631 19.21 -14.23 7.75
CA LYS A 631 18.77 -15.57 8.12
C LYS A 631 19.91 -16.43 8.66
N ASP A 632 19.56 -17.27 9.66
CA ASP A 632 20.48 -18.29 10.19
C ASP A 632 20.42 -19.59 9.39
N THR A 633 19.34 -19.81 8.62
CA THR A 633 19.20 -21.00 7.75
C THR A 633 20.25 -20.96 6.65
N PRO A 634 21.05 -22.02 6.47
CA PRO A 634 22.07 -22.08 5.43
C PRO A 634 21.49 -21.76 4.04
N LEU A 635 22.11 -20.83 3.34
CA LEU A 635 21.70 -20.35 2.01
C LEU A 635 22.94 -20.24 1.12
N ILE A 636 22.77 -20.55 -0.15
CA ILE A 636 23.70 -20.22 -1.22
C ILE A 636 22.94 -19.85 -2.49
N HIS A 637 23.35 -18.80 -3.19
CA HIS A 637 22.76 -18.35 -4.45
C HIS A 637 23.87 -18.09 -5.47
N ILE A 638 23.69 -18.62 -6.68
CA ILE A 638 24.60 -18.42 -7.80
C ILE A 638 24.11 -17.25 -8.65
N MET A 639 24.97 -16.26 -8.84
CA MET A 639 24.84 -15.18 -9.80
C MET A 639 26.01 -15.29 -10.79
N PRO A 640 25.78 -15.24 -12.10
CA PRO A 640 24.54 -15.03 -12.88
C PRO A 640 23.81 -16.34 -13.23
N HIS A 641 22.82 -16.29 -14.15
CA HIS A 641 22.33 -17.47 -14.84
C HIS A 641 23.45 -18.17 -15.64
N TRP A 642 23.25 -19.46 -16.02
CA TRP A 642 24.29 -20.21 -16.72
C TRP A 642 23.87 -20.56 -18.17
N THR A 643 23.42 -19.55 -18.93
CA THR A 643 23.04 -19.67 -20.35
C THR A 643 23.67 -18.51 -21.11
N TRP A 644 24.77 -18.80 -21.85
CA TRP A 644 25.54 -17.82 -22.60
C TRP A 644 25.75 -18.31 -24.04
N LYS A 645 26.14 -17.42 -24.96
CA LYS A 645 26.30 -17.73 -26.39
C LYS A 645 27.67 -18.27 -26.75
N GLU A 646 28.72 -17.78 -26.12
CA GLU A 646 30.11 -18.07 -26.51
C GLU A 646 30.77 -18.98 -25.50
N GLU A 647 31.05 -20.22 -25.92
CA GLU A 647 31.83 -21.17 -25.12
C GLU A 647 33.26 -20.69 -24.92
N GLY A 648 33.83 -20.91 -23.74
CA GLY A 648 35.17 -20.50 -23.33
C GLY A 648 35.30 -19.04 -22.89
N GLU A 649 34.27 -18.22 -23.10
CA GLU A 649 34.25 -16.86 -22.54
C GLU A 649 34.24 -16.90 -21.00
N LYS A 650 35.16 -16.13 -20.39
CA LYS A 650 35.19 -16.05 -18.91
C LYS A 650 34.02 -15.28 -18.36
N LYS A 651 33.33 -15.89 -17.41
CA LYS A 651 32.22 -15.27 -16.67
C LYS A 651 32.59 -15.20 -15.19
N THR A 652 32.40 -14.05 -14.60
CA THR A 652 32.49 -13.88 -13.16
C THR A 652 31.25 -14.53 -12.50
N VAL A 653 31.49 -15.54 -11.68
CA VAL A 653 30.42 -16.21 -10.90
C VAL A 653 30.56 -15.78 -9.46
N ARG A 654 29.51 -15.16 -8.94
CA ARG A 654 29.42 -14.71 -7.54
C ARG A 654 28.44 -15.59 -6.78
N LEU A 655 28.81 -15.97 -5.55
CA LEU A 655 27.98 -16.76 -4.65
C LEU A 655 27.64 -15.92 -3.42
N TYR A 656 26.35 -15.60 -3.26
CA TYR A 656 25.86 -15.03 -2.01
C TYR A 656 25.50 -16.15 -1.06
N THR A 657 26.07 -16.17 0.13
CA THR A 657 25.91 -17.26 1.10
C THR A 657 26.13 -16.76 2.54
N ASN A 658 25.53 -17.44 3.51
CA ASN A 658 25.85 -17.38 4.94
C ASN A 658 26.65 -18.60 5.41
N CYS A 659 27.04 -19.50 4.51
CA CYS A 659 27.94 -20.63 4.83
C CYS A 659 29.39 -20.15 4.95
N GLU A 660 30.19 -20.84 5.76
CA GLU A 660 31.61 -20.49 6.01
C GLU A 660 32.48 -20.65 4.76
N GLU A 661 32.13 -21.61 3.91
CA GLU A 661 32.85 -21.93 2.67
C GLU A 661 31.87 -22.37 1.59
N ALA A 662 32.26 -22.23 0.32
CA ALA A 662 31.50 -22.80 -0.78
C ALA A 662 32.43 -23.41 -1.84
N GLU A 663 31.96 -24.47 -2.45
CA GLU A 663 32.55 -25.15 -3.60
C GLU A 663 31.72 -24.91 -4.84
N LEU A 664 32.37 -24.50 -5.93
CA LEU A 664 31.71 -24.37 -7.22
C LEU A 664 32.09 -25.58 -8.10
N ILE A 665 31.09 -26.16 -8.77
CA ILE A 665 31.22 -27.39 -9.55
C ILE A 665 30.65 -27.14 -10.94
N LEU A 666 31.44 -27.35 -11.98
CA LEU A 666 30.99 -27.21 -13.38
C LEU A 666 30.99 -28.61 -14.03
N ASN A 667 29.87 -29.05 -14.53
CA ASN A 667 29.66 -30.34 -15.19
C ASN A 667 30.24 -31.52 -14.38
N GLY A 668 30.04 -31.50 -13.06
CA GLY A 668 30.57 -32.51 -12.12
C GLY A 668 32.04 -32.35 -11.75
N THR A 669 32.77 -31.37 -12.34
CA THR A 669 34.17 -31.08 -11.98
C THR A 669 34.26 -29.93 -11.00
N SER A 670 34.88 -30.17 -9.83
CA SER A 670 35.12 -29.15 -8.82
C SER A 670 36.09 -28.07 -9.33
N LEU A 671 35.67 -26.81 -9.18
CA LEU A 671 36.53 -25.65 -9.43
C LEU A 671 37.24 -25.17 -8.16
N GLY A 672 37.12 -25.94 -7.09
CA GLY A 672 37.72 -25.69 -5.80
C GLY A 672 36.74 -25.13 -4.77
N ARG A 673 37.14 -25.29 -3.52
CA ARG A 673 36.39 -24.76 -2.34
C ARG A 673 37.10 -23.51 -1.87
N LYS A 674 36.32 -22.44 -1.57
CA LYS A 674 36.79 -21.14 -1.09
C LYS A 674 36.10 -20.75 0.20
N PRO A 675 36.79 -20.11 1.14
CA PRO A 675 36.19 -19.53 2.32
C PRO A 675 35.43 -18.25 1.97
N LEU A 676 34.42 -17.91 2.79
CA LEU A 676 33.73 -16.63 2.76
C LEU A 676 34.58 -15.61 3.56
N GLU A 677 35.48 -14.91 2.87
CA GLU A 677 36.34 -13.91 3.50
C GLU A 677 35.74 -12.50 3.53
N ASN A 678 34.80 -12.23 2.64
CA ASN A 678 34.15 -10.92 2.46
C ASN A 678 32.64 -11.09 2.33
N ASP A 679 32.02 -10.31 1.45
CA ASP A 679 30.56 -10.28 1.29
C ASP A 679 30.01 -11.39 0.42
N TRP A 680 30.87 -12.00 -0.43
CA TRP A 680 30.55 -13.11 -1.33
C TRP A 680 31.82 -13.91 -1.69
N ILE A 681 31.58 -15.07 -2.28
CA ILE A 681 32.65 -15.86 -2.89
C ILE A 681 32.59 -15.67 -4.40
N GLU A 682 33.75 -15.49 -5.07
CA GLU A 682 33.80 -15.21 -6.50
C GLU A 682 34.76 -16.14 -7.25
N TYR A 683 34.35 -16.56 -8.45
CA TYR A 683 35.09 -17.39 -9.37
C TYR A 683 35.08 -16.80 -10.77
N GLU A 684 36.24 -16.88 -11.48
CA GLU A 684 36.32 -16.63 -12.91
C GLU A 684 36.21 -17.97 -13.63
N VAL A 685 35.11 -18.22 -14.33
CA VAL A 685 34.78 -19.50 -14.92
C VAL A 685 34.67 -19.39 -16.43
N PRO A 686 35.47 -20.11 -17.23
CA PRO A 686 35.23 -20.25 -18.67
C PRO A 686 33.87 -20.94 -18.87
N TYR A 687 32.96 -20.29 -19.60
CA TYR A 687 31.63 -20.84 -19.86
C TYR A 687 31.74 -22.16 -20.63
N GLN A 688 31.08 -23.17 -20.14
CA GLN A 688 30.75 -24.43 -20.78
C GLN A 688 29.29 -24.74 -20.54
N ALA A 689 28.57 -25.09 -21.60
CA ALA A 689 27.19 -25.51 -21.49
C ALA A 689 27.03 -26.69 -20.53
N GLY A 690 25.96 -26.74 -19.78
CA GLY A 690 25.66 -27.81 -18.82
C GLY A 690 25.20 -27.29 -17.46
N GLU A 691 25.72 -27.92 -16.39
CA GLU A 691 25.32 -27.65 -15.01
C GLU A 691 26.42 -26.93 -14.23
N LEU A 692 26.09 -25.79 -13.64
CA LEU A 692 26.90 -25.08 -12.66
C LEU A 692 26.22 -25.22 -11.29
N ALA A 693 26.85 -25.93 -10.36
CA ALA A 693 26.33 -26.15 -9.01
C ALA A 693 27.25 -25.49 -7.97
N ALA A 694 26.67 -24.89 -6.95
CA ALA A 694 27.38 -24.39 -5.78
C ALA A 694 26.91 -25.14 -4.53
N VAL A 695 27.85 -25.51 -3.69
CA VAL A 695 27.62 -26.22 -2.42
C VAL A 695 28.21 -25.39 -1.29
N GLY A 696 27.34 -24.93 -0.36
CA GLY A 696 27.75 -24.27 0.87
C GLY A 696 28.05 -25.27 1.99
N TYR A 697 29.07 -24.94 2.79
CA TYR A 697 29.52 -25.77 3.91
C TYR A 697 29.48 -24.97 5.21
N CYS A 698 28.90 -25.58 6.26
CA CYS A 698 28.88 -25.06 7.63
C CYS A 698 29.48 -26.12 8.57
N GLY A 699 30.47 -25.74 9.36
CA GLY A 699 31.19 -26.70 10.22
C GLY A 699 31.88 -27.83 9.44
N GLY A 700 32.18 -27.60 8.16
CA GLY A 700 32.80 -28.60 7.26
C GLY A 700 31.80 -29.54 6.57
N GLU A 701 30.51 -29.52 6.93
CA GLU A 701 29.46 -30.34 6.31
C GLU A 701 28.67 -29.59 5.26
N ARG A 702 28.11 -30.29 4.28
CA ARG A 702 27.24 -29.70 3.24
C ARG A 702 25.94 -29.20 3.88
N ALA A 703 25.63 -27.93 3.68
CA ALA A 703 24.50 -27.27 4.33
C ALA A 703 23.51 -26.62 3.34
N ALA A 704 23.99 -26.13 2.20
CA ALA A 704 23.16 -25.50 1.19
C ALA A 704 23.62 -25.90 -0.22
N THR A 705 22.71 -25.82 -1.19
CA THR A 705 23.04 -26.08 -2.62
C THR A 705 22.17 -25.22 -3.52
N ASP A 706 22.77 -24.62 -4.57
CA ASP A 706 22.07 -23.98 -5.66
C ASP A 706 22.63 -24.49 -7.01
N VAL A 707 21.78 -24.54 -8.02
CA VAL A 707 22.11 -25.09 -9.34
C VAL A 707 21.60 -24.17 -10.44
N ARG A 708 22.46 -23.84 -11.37
CA ARG A 708 22.11 -23.20 -12.64
C ARG A 708 22.38 -24.18 -13.79
N ARG A 709 21.44 -24.24 -14.73
CA ARG A 709 21.60 -25.06 -15.95
C ARG A 709 21.56 -24.18 -17.18
N THR A 710 22.35 -24.56 -18.17
CA THR A 710 22.24 -23.96 -19.50
C THR A 710 20.88 -24.35 -20.08
N ALA A 711 20.03 -23.35 -20.32
CA ALA A 711 18.75 -23.57 -20.96
C ALA A 711 18.89 -23.84 -22.46
N GLY A 712 18.05 -24.72 -22.96
CA GLY A 712 17.81 -24.91 -24.37
C GLY A 712 16.94 -23.79 -24.97
N LYS A 713 16.36 -24.03 -26.13
CA LYS A 713 15.40 -23.12 -26.77
C LYS A 713 14.10 -23.11 -25.98
N ALA A 714 13.44 -21.96 -25.92
CA ALA A 714 12.11 -21.85 -25.35
C ALA A 714 11.15 -22.83 -26.02
N ALA A 715 10.49 -23.68 -25.24
CA ALA A 715 9.64 -24.78 -25.70
C ALA A 715 8.23 -24.77 -25.10
N ALA A 716 8.10 -24.33 -23.85
CA ALA A 716 6.83 -24.39 -23.14
C ALA A 716 6.62 -23.20 -22.19
N ILE A 717 5.35 -22.97 -21.85
CA ILE A 717 4.92 -22.10 -20.76
C ILE A 717 4.68 -22.98 -19.53
N CYS A 718 5.15 -22.51 -18.37
CA CYS A 718 4.86 -23.12 -17.07
C CYS A 718 4.19 -22.08 -16.17
N MET A 719 3.08 -22.42 -15.51
CA MET A 719 2.35 -21.55 -14.59
C MET A 719 2.32 -22.13 -13.17
N LYS A 720 2.47 -21.26 -12.17
CA LYS A 720 2.35 -21.62 -10.75
C LYS A 720 1.65 -20.49 -10.01
N ALA A 721 0.48 -20.78 -9.42
CA ALA A 721 -0.20 -19.85 -8.53
C ALA A 721 0.41 -19.87 -7.12
N ASN A 722 0.46 -18.74 -6.45
CA ASN A 722 0.82 -18.64 -5.03
C ASN A 722 -0.25 -19.28 -4.14
N ARG A 723 -1.52 -19.22 -4.57
CA ARG A 723 -2.68 -19.86 -3.92
C ARG A 723 -3.56 -20.54 -4.97
N GLN A 724 -3.98 -21.77 -4.70
CA GLN A 724 -4.90 -22.55 -5.55
C GLN A 724 -6.36 -22.40 -5.12
N MET A 725 -6.62 -21.74 -4.00
CA MET A 725 -7.94 -21.46 -3.44
C MET A 725 -8.01 -19.98 -3.05
N ILE A 726 -8.99 -19.24 -3.56
CA ILE A 726 -9.28 -17.86 -3.23
C ILE A 726 -10.74 -17.68 -2.81
N GLN A 727 -11.08 -16.54 -2.19
CA GLN A 727 -12.45 -16.28 -1.74
C GLN A 727 -13.32 -15.84 -2.93
N ALA A 728 -14.58 -16.31 -2.93
CA ALA A 728 -15.59 -15.93 -3.90
C ALA A 728 -16.29 -14.63 -3.46
N ASP A 729 -15.54 -13.54 -3.36
CA ASP A 729 -16.00 -12.23 -2.87
C ASP A 729 -15.95 -11.13 -3.94
N GLY A 730 -15.40 -11.43 -5.13
CA GLY A 730 -15.21 -10.45 -6.20
C GLY A 730 -14.00 -9.55 -6.03
N ALA A 731 -13.17 -9.79 -5.01
CA ALA A 731 -12.02 -8.97 -4.66
C ALA A 731 -10.72 -9.77 -4.52
N ASP A 732 -10.79 -11.00 -4.02
CA ASP A 732 -9.60 -11.82 -3.72
C ASP A 732 -8.85 -12.21 -5.00
N VAL A 733 -7.50 -12.20 -4.90
CA VAL A 733 -6.59 -12.34 -6.05
C VAL A 733 -5.55 -13.42 -5.81
N ALA A 734 -5.30 -14.23 -6.84
CA ALA A 734 -4.15 -15.13 -6.92
C ALA A 734 -3.06 -14.54 -7.84
N CYS A 735 -1.79 -14.63 -7.39
CA CYS A 735 -0.62 -14.30 -8.17
C CYS A 735 -0.16 -15.54 -8.93
N VAL A 736 -0.20 -15.51 -10.26
CA VAL A 736 0.27 -16.59 -11.13
C VAL A 736 1.63 -16.21 -11.71
N LYS A 737 2.70 -16.82 -11.20
CA LYS A 737 4.02 -16.78 -11.82
C LYS A 737 4.00 -17.59 -13.10
N VAL A 738 4.42 -16.99 -14.18
CA VAL A 738 4.54 -17.63 -15.50
C VAL A 738 6.00 -17.66 -15.90
N SER A 739 6.48 -18.80 -16.31
CA SER A 739 7.86 -19.02 -16.72
C SER A 739 7.90 -19.58 -18.14
N ILE A 740 8.80 -19.05 -18.95
CA ILE A 740 9.14 -19.63 -20.24
C ILE A 740 10.27 -20.63 -20.03
N VAL A 741 10.05 -21.87 -20.38
CA VAL A 741 10.99 -22.98 -20.12
C VAL A 741 11.34 -23.70 -21.40
N ASP A 742 12.50 -24.36 -21.40
CA ASP A 742 12.92 -25.30 -22.41
C ASP A 742 12.24 -26.68 -22.25
N ASP A 743 12.65 -27.66 -23.09
CA ASP A 743 12.10 -29.02 -23.04
C ASP A 743 12.41 -29.76 -21.72
N ASP A 744 13.45 -29.37 -21.00
CA ASP A 744 13.85 -29.95 -19.71
C ASP A 744 13.23 -29.19 -18.50
N GLY A 745 12.46 -28.15 -18.74
CA GLY A 745 11.81 -27.34 -17.72
C GLY A 745 12.74 -26.27 -17.11
N THR A 746 13.89 -26.02 -17.67
CA THR A 746 14.80 -24.95 -17.28
C THR A 746 14.27 -23.60 -17.79
N ILE A 747 14.21 -22.59 -16.90
CA ILE A 747 13.83 -21.24 -17.28
C ILE A 747 14.83 -20.70 -18.30
N VAL A 748 14.33 -20.18 -19.42
CA VAL A 748 15.13 -19.57 -20.46
C VAL A 748 15.36 -18.09 -20.11
N PRO A 749 16.56 -17.71 -19.68
CA PRO A 749 16.78 -16.40 -19.03
C PRO A 749 16.77 -15.20 -19.99
N ASP A 750 16.80 -15.42 -21.30
CA ASP A 750 16.70 -14.41 -22.34
C ASP A 750 15.35 -14.47 -23.08
N ALA A 751 14.40 -15.28 -22.61
CA ALA A 751 13.09 -15.39 -23.25
C ALA A 751 12.25 -14.12 -23.02
N ASP A 752 11.77 -13.59 -24.16
CA ASP A 752 10.91 -12.40 -24.23
C ASP A 752 9.61 -12.69 -25.02
N ASN A 753 9.15 -13.93 -25.05
CA ASN A 753 7.98 -14.36 -25.79
C ASN A 753 6.73 -13.62 -25.31
N ALA A 754 5.89 -13.15 -26.27
CA ALA A 754 4.57 -12.62 -25.97
C ALA A 754 3.64 -13.74 -25.54
N VAL A 755 3.07 -13.63 -24.32
CA VAL A 755 2.13 -14.61 -23.75
C VAL A 755 0.74 -13.99 -23.71
N THR A 756 -0.24 -14.70 -24.27
CA THR A 756 -1.65 -14.30 -24.26
C THR A 756 -2.42 -15.17 -23.28
N PHE A 757 -3.27 -14.55 -22.48
CA PHE A 757 -4.09 -15.19 -21.46
C PHE A 757 -5.56 -15.20 -21.86
N ASP A 758 -6.19 -16.34 -21.63
CA ASP A 758 -7.63 -16.54 -21.68
C ASP A 758 -8.06 -17.08 -20.30
N VAL A 759 -8.98 -16.38 -19.64
CA VAL A 759 -9.46 -16.73 -18.30
C VAL A 759 -10.95 -16.97 -18.39
N THR A 760 -11.39 -18.13 -17.94
CA THR A 760 -12.80 -18.53 -17.97
C THR A 760 -13.24 -19.10 -16.62
N GLY A 761 -14.56 -19.15 -16.36
CA GLY A 761 -15.12 -19.64 -15.10
C GLY A 761 -15.38 -18.52 -14.09
N ALA A 762 -15.16 -18.79 -12.80
CA ALA A 762 -15.53 -17.92 -11.69
C ALA A 762 -14.50 -16.81 -11.38
N GLY A 763 -13.91 -16.22 -12.43
CA GLY A 763 -12.96 -15.12 -12.27
C GLY A 763 -12.47 -14.52 -13.57
N ALA A 764 -11.61 -13.52 -13.48
CA ALA A 764 -11.09 -12.73 -14.59
C ALA A 764 -9.61 -12.39 -14.43
N LEU A 765 -8.98 -12.03 -15.55
CA LEU A 765 -7.63 -11.44 -15.55
C LEU A 765 -7.72 -10.00 -15.04
N LEU A 766 -7.10 -9.73 -13.90
CA LEU A 766 -7.05 -8.40 -13.31
C LEU A 766 -5.96 -7.53 -13.93
N GLY A 767 -4.81 -8.11 -14.25
CA GLY A 767 -3.70 -7.41 -14.89
C GLY A 767 -2.46 -8.27 -15.05
N LEU A 768 -1.48 -7.72 -15.78
CA LEU A 768 -0.22 -8.38 -16.14
C LEU A 768 0.98 -7.51 -15.77
N GLY A 769 2.08 -8.15 -15.34
CA GLY A 769 3.37 -7.53 -15.13
C GLY A 769 4.51 -8.44 -15.60
N ASN A 770 5.68 -7.87 -15.93
CA ASN A 770 6.87 -8.66 -16.26
C ASN A 770 8.13 -8.22 -15.49
N GLY A 771 8.09 -7.09 -14.78
CA GLY A 771 9.22 -6.58 -14.01
C GLY A 771 10.31 -5.92 -14.83
N ASP A 772 10.10 -5.70 -16.13
CA ASP A 772 11.01 -4.94 -17.00
C ASP A 772 10.79 -3.44 -16.77
N PRO A 773 11.80 -2.69 -16.28
CA PRO A 773 11.66 -1.25 -16.04
C PRO A 773 11.44 -0.45 -17.33
N GLY A 774 11.81 -0.97 -18.49
CA GLY A 774 11.60 -0.35 -19.80
C GLY A 774 10.27 -0.69 -20.47
N CYS A 775 9.46 -1.58 -19.90
CA CYS A 775 8.25 -2.07 -20.54
C CYS A 775 7.13 -1.04 -20.55
N ARG A 776 6.65 -0.67 -21.75
CA ARG A 776 5.55 0.28 -21.99
C ARG A 776 4.22 -0.38 -22.33
N GLU A 777 4.14 -1.71 -22.29
CA GLU A 777 2.90 -2.43 -22.56
C GLU A 777 1.85 -2.10 -21.49
N ASN A 778 0.56 -2.09 -21.92
CA ASN A 778 -0.53 -1.80 -21.01
C ASN A 778 -0.74 -2.94 -20.00
N ASP A 779 -0.77 -2.60 -18.72
CA ASP A 779 -0.94 -3.55 -17.60
C ASP A 779 -2.29 -4.28 -17.63
N LYS A 780 -3.30 -3.69 -18.29
CA LYS A 780 -4.66 -4.23 -18.42
C LYS A 780 -4.90 -5.00 -19.74
N ALA A 781 -3.87 -5.15 -20.57
CA ALA A 781 -3.98 -5.99 -21.75
C ALA A 781 -4.08 -7.48 -21.40
N SER A 782 -4.61 -8.29 -22.34
CA SER A 782 -4.67 -9.75 -22.17
C SER A 782 -3.39 -10.46 -22.63
N SER A 783 -2.39 -9.72 -23.10
CA SER A 783 -1.11 -10.25 -23.58
C SER A 783 0.03 -9.37 -23.08
N ARG A 784 1.17 -9.99 -22.77
CA ARG A 784 2.40 -9.29 -22.34
C ARG A 784 3.63 -10.12 -22.69
N HIS A 785 4.73 -9.46 -23.03
CA HIS A 785 6.02 -10.12 -23.20
C HIS A 785 6.61 -10.58 -21.87
N ALA A 786 7.20 -11.76 -21.85
CA ALA A 786 8.03 -12.19 -20.73
C ALA A 786 9.29 -11.31 -20.65
N PHE A 787 9.83 -11.18 -19.44
CA PHE A 787 11.12 -10.52 -19.22
C PHE A 787 12.03 -11.43 -18.39
N SER A 788 13.24 -11.67 -18.92
CA SER A 788 14.17 -12.66 -18.35
C SER A 788 13.43 -13.98 -18.02
N GLY A 789 12.64 -14.46 -18.99
CA GLY A 789 11.88 -15.70 -18.89
C GLY A 789 10.67 -15.72 -17.95
N LEU A 790 10.31 -14.60 -17.34
CA LEU A 790 9.23 -14.52 -16.35
C LEU A 790 8.20 -13.44 -16.69
N LEU A 791 6.97 -13.68 -16.23
CA LEU A 791 5.92 -12.66 -16.10
C LEU A 791 4.94 -13.05 -14.99
N LEU A 792 4.11 -12.10 -14.58
CA LEU A 792 3.08 -12.24 -13.55
C LEU A 792 1.71 -12.00 -14.15
N ALA A 793 0.76 -12.92 -13.88
CA ALA A 793 -0.66 -12.70 -14.12
C ALA A 793 -1.41 -12.65 -12.80
N LEU A 794 -2.27 -11.64 -12.64
CA LEU A 794 -3.13 -11.48 -11.49
C LEU A 794 -4.53 -11.95 -11.84
N ILE A 795 -5.02 -12.94 -11.11
CA ILE A 795 -6.33 -13.57 -11.35
C ILE A 795 -7.26 -13.26 -10.19
N GLN A 796 -8.35 -12.55 -10.46
CA GLN A 796 -9.34 -12.12 -9.47
C GLN A 796 -10.60 -12.97 -9.56
N SER A 797 -11.21 -13.28 -8.40
CA SER A 797 -12.53 -13.90 -8.34
C SER A 797 -13.60 -12.93 -8.85
N ASP A 798 -14.71 -13.46 -9.40
CA ASP A 798 -15.87 -12.66 -9.82
C ASP A 798 -17.03 -12.67 -8.80
N GLY A 799 -16.80 -13.31 -7.64
CA GLY A 799 -17.80 -13.45 -6.57
C GLY A 799 -18.59 -14.75 -6.63
N GLU A 800 -18.42 -15.57 -7.67
CA GLU A 800 -19.07 -16.87 -7.80
C GLU A 800 -18.15 -17.99 -7.31
N CYS A 801 -18.73 -19.03 -6.69
CA CYS A 801 -18.00 -20.23 -6.34
C CYS A 801 -17.82 -21.14 -7.56
N GLY A 802 -16.60 -21.62 -7.79
CA GLY A 802 -16.32 -22.51 -8.92
C GLY A 802 -14.85 -22.63 -9.26
N GLU A 803 -14.59 -23.07 -10.46
CA GLU A 803 -13.23 -23.12 -11.01
C GLU A 803 -12.95 -21.90 -11.88
N ILE A 804 -11.74 -21.36 -11.77
CA ILE A 804 -11.16 -20.39 -12.69
C ILE A 804 -10.13 -21.14 -13.52
N ILE A 805 -10.33 -21.20 -14.81
CA ILE A 805 -9.39 -21.82 -15.73
C ILE A 805 -8.57 -20.72 -16.40
N VAL A 806 -7.27 -20.73 -16.14
CA VAL A 806 -6.30 -19.79 -16.72
C VAL A 806 -5.53 -20.53 -17.79
N ARG A 807 -5.66 -20.08 -19.04
CA ARG A 807 -4.93 -20.63 -20.19
C ARG A 807 -3.94 -19.60 -20.72
N ALA A 808 -2.66 -20.00 -20.80
CA ALA A 808 -1.59 -19.18 -21.37
C ALA A 808 -1.09 -19.79 -22.68
N THR A 809 -0.96 -18.95 -23.71
CA THR A 809 -0.50 -19.34 -25.06
C THR A 809 0.55 -18.37 -25.58
N SER A 810 1.49 -18.90 -26.38
CA SER A 810 2.47 -18.09 -27.11
C SER A 810 2.84 -18.79 -28.41
N PRO A 811 3.09 -18.06 -29.51
CA PRO A 811 3.49 -18.67 -30.76
C PRO A 811 4.76 -19.53 -30.61
N GLY A 812 4.70 -20.78 -31.09
CA GLY A 812 5.83 -21.70 -31.05
C GLY A 812 6.10 -22.38 -29.69
N LEU A 813 5.36 -22.08 -28.66
CA LEU A 813 5.49 -22.71 -27.33
C LEU A 813 4.30 -23.63 -27.02
N LYS A 814 4.54 -24.67 -26.26
CA LYS A 814 3.47 -25.50 -25.69
C LYS A 814 2.68 -24.64 -24.69
N ALA A 815 1.38 -24.57 -24.89
CA ALA A 815 0.45 -23.86 -24.01
C ALA A 815 0.39 -24.52 -22.61
N CYS A 816 0.05 -23.71 -21.61
CA CYS A 816 -0.18 -24.18 -20.25
C CYS A 816 -1.59 -23.81 -19.78
N GLU A 817 -2.18 -24.66 -18.95
CA GLU A 817 -3.46 -24.42 -18.30
C GLU A 817 -3.32 -24.64 -16.80
N LEU A 818 -3.94 -23.78 -16.00
CA LEU A 818 -3.92 -23.82 -14.53
C LEU A 818 -5.34 -23.60 -14.02
N THR A 819 -5.74 -24.37 -13.03
CA THR A 819 -7.03 -24.21 -12.35
C THR A 819 -6.82 -23.60 -10.96
N ILE A 820 -7.60 -22.57 -10.65
CA ILE A 820 -7.74 -21.93 -9.34
C ILE A 820 -9.19 -22.12 -8.92
N ASN A 821 -9.44 -22.45 -7.66
CA ASN A 821 -10.78 -22.64 -7.14
C ASN A 821 -11.22 -21.45 -6.30
N THR A 822 -12.53 -21.16 -6.32
CA THR A 822 -13.13 -20.14 -5.46
C THR A 822 -14.10 -20.79 -4.48
N ARG A 823 -14.16 -20.24 -3.25
CA ARG A 823 -15.08 -20.65 -2.19
C ARG A 823 -15.61 -19.44 -1.41
N LYS A 824 -16.81 -19.60 -0.79
CA LYS A 824 -17.36 -18.63 0.17
C LYS A 824 -16.70 -18.74 1.53
#